data_8904839ef746b36b96a668360a89fd11
#
_entry.id   8904839ef746b36b96a668360a89fd11
#
_cell.length_a   1.000
_cell.length_b   1.000
_cell.length_c   1.000
_cell.angle_alpha   90.00
_cell.angle_beta   90.00
_cell.angle_gamma   90.00
#
_symmetry.space_group_name_H-M   'P 1'
#
loop_
_entity.id
_entity.type
_entity.pdbx_description
1 polymer ?
#
loop_
_entity_poly.entity_id
_entity_poly.type
_entity_poly.pdbx_seq_one_letter_code
_entity_poly.pdbx_strand_id
1 'polypeptide(L)'
;LKKNNVIQFQHVKEERFFQQKHALVNQLGDFITNQVPPSLYYRLESQFKDRTDRKLGEQQQGFFNFWLYFFHRYENGLRGIEWFLEENERRLSDDLKYMAKRWATLKPMLVQAVDQTESDVMFMDYFSKQTYSLPKSEENIPACIPWYSTFALLEPIENSYYFNGVRSFSSPKGFQQAVNTVQKLMQQTDMDRDQILIDYYPELLAALLENLDAEDDQEKEIVRYRYKFDLTDKARAENFLYNDDDFEIEQWDDTTKKLGILSNFKSYTDSEINGQVRLAEINASLEIENNTLTFTTYDLAVVNQFLRKSLRAEGAIILIDDHEERFNVPVQVEMKEMTASIDNDVPEYFILYAQQATIAELDHPIPKYNHLSLRDLVKNGKKELAEEWLKHAEYSLYKNVIQQYQDVEITPDFNTARRELGLPLSPFVTGGEKRYSKLELVNPQQKRAPAVLEADIPIYENLGFTSETINHFYTKDLIAFYKEKTNGKSEGTERKYRNSLFDIREVLEKHAKKSWEDCDLPFWESLLGQAFFELNIDISKTMVKDMITTVKALTKWLGKEKKLTIDKQITELAKNYEPRMLNAVQLLDSENPYHARAYHAEWSHLGSELKQIDKNIDDIQTGQFQIIAVNKQSVRTINVDKENELTISLDKKAVQYAEEGMILSAKIGKSKSLNVWNIIHLDRVTISGQGGRSVIPSF
;
A
#
# COMPACT_ATOMS: atom_id res chain seq x y z
N LEU A 1 9.73 -36.63 -12.05
CA LEU A 1 8.45 -37.29 -12.35
C LEU A 1 7.66 -37.69 -11.09
N LYS A 2 8.32 -38.18 -10.00
CA LYS A 2 7.63 -38.53 -8.74
C LYS A 2 7.11 -37.33 -7.93
N LYS A 3 7.78 -36.17 -7.94
CA LYS A 3 7.35 -34.96 -7.23
C LYS A 3 6.06 -34.36 -7.79
N ASN A 4 5.93 -34.29 -9.10
CA ASN A 4 4.73 -33.71 -9.74
C ASN A 4 3.45 -34.55 -9.52
N ASN A 5 3.56 -35.87 -9.46
CA ASN A 5 2.40 -36.74 -9.21
C ASN A 5 1.90 -36.66 -7.76
N VAL A 6 2.79 -36.41 -6.79
CA VAL A 6 2.41 -36.21 -5.38
C VAL A 6 1.67 -34.89 -5.19
N ILE A 7 2.16 -33.81 -5.82
CA ILE A 7 1.54 -32.48 -5.78
C ILE A 7 0.13 -32.51 -6.41
N GLN A 8 -0.04 -33.13 -7.58
CA GLN A 8 -1.35 -33.26 -8.21
C GLN A 8 -2.34 -34.07 -7.36
N PHE A 9 -1.88 -35.14 -6.69
CA PHE A 9 -2.74 -35.95 -5.85
C PHE A 9 -3.19 -35.23 -4.58
N GLN A 10 -2.32 -34.42 -3.99
CA GLN A 10 -2.66 -33.62 -2.81
C GLN A 10 -3.67 -32.52 -3.17
N HIS A 11 -3.51 -31.84 -4.28
CA HIS A 11 -4.45 -30.83 -4.76
C HIS A 11 -5.86 -31.40 -5.02
N VAL A 12 -5.97 -32.56 -5.65
CA VAL A 12 -7.26 -33.23 -5.87
C VAL A 12 -7.96 -33.60 -4.55
N LYS A 13 -7.21 -34.00 -3.53
CA LYS A 13 -7.77 -34.32 -2.21
C LYS A 13 -8.27 -33.04 -1.50
N GLU A 14 -7.53 -31.96 -1.59
CA GLU A 14 -7.91 -30.67 -1.04
C GLU A 14 -9.19 -30.14 -1.71
N GLU A 15 -9.26 -30.16 -3.03
CA GLU A 15 -10.48 -29.78 -3.76
C GLU A 15 -11.71 -30.62 -3.33
N ARG A 16 -11.54 -31.94 -3.23
CA ARG A 16 -12.61 -32.82 -2.76
C ARG A 16 -13.04 -32.47 -1.34
N PHE A 17 -12.08 -32.19 -0.47
CA PHE A 17 -12.36 -31.78 0.91
C PHE A 17 -13.18 -30.49 0.95
N PHE A 18 -12.79 -29.45 0.21
CA PHE A 18 -13.52 -28.19 0.17
C PHE A 18 -14.91 -28.34 -0.43
N GLN A 19 -15.08 -29.17 -1.47
CA GLN A 19 -16.39 -29.50 -2.02
C GLN A 19 -17.30 -30.18 -0.98
N GLN A 20 -16.78 -31.14 -0.24
CA GLN A 20 -17.51 -31.80 0.84
C GLN A 20 -17.85 -30.84 1.98
N LYS A 21 -16.94 -29.96 2.35
CA LYS A 21 -17.12 -28.92 3.36
C LYS A 21 -18.25 -27.97 2.95
N HIS A 22 -18.25 -27.45 1.72
CA HIS A 22 -19.31 -26.59 1.20
C HIS A 22 -20.66 -27.32 1.19
N ALA A 23 -20.68 -28.57 0.75
CA ALA A 23 -21.93 -29.38 0.74
C ALA A 23 -22.49 -29.58 2.15
N LEU A 24 -21.62 -29.83 3.14
CA LEU A 24 -22.06 -30.02 4.52
C LEU A 24 -22.53 -28.71 5.16
N VAL A 25 -21.83 -27.60 4.93
CA VAL A 25 -22.26 -26.27 5.42
C VAL A 25 -23.64 -25.90 4.88
N ASN A 26 -23.88 -26.13 3.58
CA ASN A 26 -25.18 -25.84 2.97
C ASN A 26 -26.30 -26.72 3.60
N GLN A 27 -26.06 -28.03 3.76
CA GLN A 27 -27.07 -28.93 4.39
C GLN A 27 -27.31 -28.54 5.86
N LEU A 28 -26.29 -28.16 6.61
CA LEU A 28 -26.41 -27.67 7.98
C LEU A 28 -27.21 -26.36 8.03
N GLY A 29 -26.92 -25.43 7.11
CA GLY A 29 -27.62 -24.16 6.98
C GLY A 29 -29.11 -24.35 6.66
N ASP A 30 -29.42 -25.20 5.68
CA ASP A 30 -30.79 -25.56 5.31
C ASP A 30 -31.54 -26.23 6.49
N PHE A 31 -30.88 -27.12 7.21
CA PHE A 31 -31.44 -27.77 8.39
C PHE A 31 -31.78 -26.73 9.47
N ILE A 32 -30.85 -25.88 9.87
CA ILE A 32 -31.09 -24.86 10.89
C ILE A 32 -32.20 -23.90 10.45
N THR A 33 -32.21 -23.46 9.19
CA THR A 33 -33.25 -22.57 8.65
C THR A 33 -34.62 -23.20 8.72
N ASN A 34 -34.73 -24.53 8.49
CA ASN A 34 -35.98 -25.25 8.55
C ASN A 34 -36.47 -25.58 9.99
N GLN A 35 -35.53 -25.76 10.92
CA GLN A 35 -35.84 -26.10 12.31
C GLN A 35 -36.07 -24.89 13.21
N VAL A 36 -35.45 -23.76 12.91
CA VAL A 36 -35.52 -22.54 13.71
C VAL A 36 -36.63 -21.63 13.18
N PRO A 37 -37.74 -21.41 13.94
CA PRO A 37 -38.78 -20.48 13.53
C PRO A 37 -38.23 -19.06 13.28
N PRO A 38 -38.79 -18.31 12.32
CA PRO A 38 -38.29 -16.96 12.03
C PRO A 38 -38.26 -16.02 13.24
N SER A 39 -39.23 -16.10 14.14
CA SER A 39 -39.27 -15.31 15.37
C SER A 39 -38.10 -15.62 16.31
N LEU A 40 -37.72 -16.90 16.41
CA LEU A 40 -36.55 -17.32 17.20
C LEU A 40 -35.26 -16.89 16.50
N TYR A 41 -35.19 -17.03 15.17
CA TYR A 41 -34.04 -16.61 14.39
C TYR A 41 -33.70 -15.12 14.58
N TYR A 42 -34.70 -14.23 14.45
CA TYR A 42 -34.50 -12.78 14.67
C TYR A 42 -34.14 -12.45 16.12
N ARG A 43 -34.70 -13.19 17.09
CA ARG A 43 -34.32 -13.02 18.49
C ARG A 43 -32.87 -13.41 18.74
N LEU A 44 -32.40 -14.53 18.18
CA LEU A 44 -31.02 -14.98 18.26
C LEU A 44 -30.06 -14.03 17.55
N GLU A 45 -30.46 -13.49 16.40
CA GLU A 45 -29.68 -12.47 15.67
C GLU A 45 -29.50 -11.20 16.50
N SER A 46 -30.58 -10.71 17.12
CA SER A 46 -30.48 -9.56 18.02
C SER A 46 -29.59 -9.83 19.23
N GLN A 47 -29.76 -11.01 19.85
CA GLN A 47 -28.91 -11.44 20.96
C GLN A 47 -27.43 -11.52 20.58
N PHE A 48 -27.12 -12.07 19.39
CA PHE A 48 -25.75 -12.15 18.89
C PHE A 48 -25.18 -10.74 18.65
N LYS A 49 -25.97 -9.84 18.03
CA LYS A 49 -25.59 -8.43 17.82
C LYS A 49 -25.24 -7.72 19.12
N ASP A 50 -26.08 -7.89 20.13
CA ASP A 50 -25.87 -7.25 21.42
C ASP A 50 -24.64 -7.82 22.16
N ARG A 51 -24.41 -9.15 22.08
CA ARG A 51 -23.26 -9.83 22.67
C ARG A 51 -21.94 -9.54 21.94
N THR A 52 -21.99 -9.10 20.68
CA THR A 52 -20.82 -8.67 19.89
C THR A 52 -20.62 -7.17 19.88
N ASP A 53 -21.35 -6.40 20.72
CA ASP A 53 -21.34 -4.94 20.77
C ASP A 53 -21.55 -4.27 19.39
N ARG A 54 -22.19 -5.01 18.45
CA ARG A 54 -22.46 -4.59 17.06
C ARG A 54 -21.22 -4.24 16.23
N LYS A 55 -20.06 -4.81 16.56
CA LYS A 55 -18.76 -4.49 15.95
C LYS A 55 -18.49 -5.15 14.58
N LEU A 56 -19.34 -6.06 14.13
CA LEU A 56 -19.03 -6.94 12.99
C LEU A 56 -19.36 -6.38 11.60
N GLY A 57 -20.15 -5.28 11.49
CA GLY A 57 -20.50 -4.67 10.21
C GLY A 57 -21.08 -5.66 9.18
N GLU A 58 -20.55 -5.60 7.95
CA GLU A 58 -21.01 -6.44 6.83
C GLU A 58 -20.73 -7.95 7.02
N GLN A 59 -19.74 -8.31 7.81
CA GLN A 59 -19.38 -9.70 8.07
C GLN A 59 -20.29 -10.39 9.08
N GLN A 60 -21.19 -9.64 9.73
CA GLN A 60 -22.01 -10.11 10.83
C GLN A 60 -22.80 -11.40 10.52
N GLN A 61 -23.40 -11.50 9.32
CA GLN A 61 -24.21 -12.65 8.95
C GLN A 61 -23.40 -13.97 8.93
N GLY A 62 -22.17 -13.91 8.43
CA GLY A 62 -21.28 -15.09 8.40
C GLY A 62 -20.93 -15.57 9.83
N PHE A 63 -20.56 -14.67 10.71
CA PHE A 63 -20.26 -15.01 12.11
C PHE A 63 -21.48 -15.45 12.90
N PHE A 64 -22.64 -14.85 12.64
CA PHE A 64 -23.90 -15.26 13.27
C PHE A 64 -24.27 -16.68 12.85
N ASN A 65 -24.23 -17.03 11.56
CA ASN A 65 -24.47 -18.38 11.09
C ASN A 65 -23.48 -19.37 11.70
N PHE A 66 -22.20 -18.99 11.77
CA PHE A 66 -21.17 -19.82 12.39
C PHE A 66 -21.45 -20.09 13.88
N TRP A 67 -21.91 -19.05 14.60
CA TRP A 67 -22.36 -19.20 15.98
C TRP A 67 -23.55 -20.17 16.10
N LEU A 68 -24.58 -20.04 15.26
CA LEU A 68 -25.73 -20.93 15.25
C LEU A 68 -25.36 -22.41 15.00
N TYR A 69 -24.33 -22.61 14.15
CA TYR A 69 -23.94 -23.97 13.75
C TYR A 69 -23.04 -24.65 14.79
N PHE A 70 -22.14 -23.95 15.40
CA PHE A 70 -21.07 -24.55 16.18
C PHE A 70 -21.05 -24.20 17.66
N PHE A 71 -21.73 -23.13 18.09
CA PHE A 71 -21.61 -22.63 19.46
C PHE A 71 -22.93 -22.46 20.19
N HIS A 72 -23.99 -22.00 19.52
CA HIS A 72 -25.30 -21.82 20.15
C HIS A 72 -25.89 -23.18 20.56
N ARG A 73 -26.33 -23.27 21.84
CA ARG A 73 -27.10 -24.43 22.34
C ARG A 73 -28.58 -24.12 22.24
N TYR A 74 -29.26 -24.99 21.52
CA TYR A 74 -30.72 -24.94 21.37
C TYR A 74 -31.46 -25.50 22.60
N GLU A 75 -32.79 -25.42 22.63
CA GLU A 75 -33.59 -25.88 23.75
C GLU A 75 -33.40 -27.38 24.07
N ASN A 76 -33.03 -28.20 23.08
CA ASN A 76 -32.63 -29.58 23.25
C ASN A 76 -31.26 -29.81 23.89
N GLY A 77 -30.54 -28.72 24.22
CA GLY A 77 -29.21 -28.75 24.80
C GLY A 77 -28.08 -29.00 23.81
N LEU A 78 -28.37 -29.21 22.53
CA LEU A 78 -27.41 -29.54 21.49
C LEU A 78 -26.99 -28.26 20.74
N ARG A 79 -25.75 -28.25 20.24
CA ARG A 79 -25.28 -27.27 19.25
C ARG A 79 -25.84 -27.61 17.87
N GLY A 80 -25.91 -26.66 16.96
CA GLY A 80 -26.47 -26.85 15.62
C GLY A 80 -25.91 -28.07 14.88
N ILE A 81 -24.59 -28.27 14.88
CA ILE A 81 -23.96 -29.44 14.26
C ILE A 81 -24.29 -30.77 14.96
N GLU A 82 -24.44 -30.77 16.28
CA GLU A 82 -24.82 -31.95 17.06
C GLU A 82 -26.27 -32.33 16.78
N TRP A 83 -27.19 -31.35 16.76
CA TRP A 83 -28.58 -31.52 16.43
C TRP A 83 -28.78 -32.01 15.00
N PHE A 84 -28.03 -31.40 14.04
CA PHE A 84 -28.06 -31.86 12.65
C PHE A 84 -27.63 -33.32 12.50
N LEU A 85 -26.59 -33.73 13.21
CA LEU A 85 -26.15 -35.12 13.20
C LEU A 85 -27.22 -36.08 13.76
N GLU A 86 -27.79 -35.74 14.91
CA GLU A 86 -28.82 -36.60 15.54
C GLU A 86 -29.97 -36.88 14.58
N GLU A 87 -30.45 -35.86 13.86
CA GLU A 87 -31.60 -35.95 12.97
C GLU A 87 -31.27 -36.53 11.58
N ASN A 88 -30.05 -36.30 11.07
CA ASN A 88 -29.70 -36.57 9.67
C ASN A 88 -28.64 -37.65 9.47
N GLU A 89 -28.03 -38.22 10.50
CA GLU A 89 -26.93 -39.18 10.39
C GLU A 89 -27.18 -40.31 9.38
N ARG A 90 -28.43 -40.84 9.33
CA ARG A 90 -28.80 -41.94 8.42
C ARG A 90 -28.94 -41.51 6.97
N ARG A 91 -29.07 -40.22 6.69
CA ARG A 91 -29.29 -39.66 5.34
C ARG A 91 -28.02 -39.15 4.69
N LEU A 92 -26.97 -38.94 5.49
CA LEU A 92 -25.68 -38.46 5.01
C LEU A 92 -24.92 -39.58 4.29
N SER A 93 -24.18 -39.19 3.23
CA SER A 93 -23.14 -40.06 2.67
C SER A 93 -22.06 -40.34 3.71
N ASP A 94 -21.34 -41.44 3.57
CA ASP A 94 -20.32 -41.82 4.54
C ASP A 94 -19.23 -40.71 4.73
N ASP A 95 -18.82 -40.04 3.66
CA ASP A 95 -17.87 -38.96 3.70
C ASP A 95 -18.42 -37.75 4.51
N LEU A 96 -19.63 -37.31 4.22
CA LEU A 96 -20.25 -36.17 4.93
C LEU A 96 -20.58 -36.53 6.39
N LYS A 97 -20.98 -37.75 6.64
CA LYS A 97 -21.18 -38.25 8.00
C LYS A 97 -19.93 -38.27 8.81
N TYR A 98 -18.82 -38.71 8.23
CA TYR A 98 -17.51 -38.67 8.88
C TYR A 98 -17.08 -37.25 9.20
N MET A 99 -17.23 -36.35 8.22
CA MET A 99 -16.93 -34.92 8.39
C MET A 99 -17.80 -34.28 9.47
N ALA A 100 -19.11 -34.50 9.46
CA ALA A 100 -20.03 -33.93 10.43
C ALA A 100 -19.74 -34.41 11.86
N LYS A 101 -19.44 -35.72 12.04
CA LYS A 101 -19.01 -36.26 13.33
C LYS A 101 -17.71 -35.59 13.83
N ARG A 102 -16.77 -35.39 12.93
CA ARG A 102 -15.52 -34.66 13.26
C ARG A 102 -15.82 -33.23 13.68
N TRP A 103 -16.68 -32.49 12.94
CA TRP A 103 -17.07 -31.14 13.28
C TRP A 103 -17.72 -30.99 14.65
N ALA A 104 -18.57 -31.96 15.03
CA ALA A 104 -19.19 -31.99 16.34
C ALA A 104 -18.17 -32.15 17.49
N THR A 105 -16.96 -32.68 17.21
CA THR A 105 -15.91 -32.90 18.21
C THR A 105 -14.81 -31.85 18.16
N LEU A 106 -14.81 -30.91 17.19
CA LEU A 106 -13.84 -29.85 17.11
C LEU A 106 -13.92 -28.96 18.36
N LYS A 107 -12.78 -28.65 18.92
CA LYS A 107 -12.65 -27.74 20.06
C LYS A 107 -12.22 -26.37 19.57
N PRO A 108 -12.87 -25.31 20.04
CA PRO A 108 -12.44 -23.96 19.74
C PRO A 108 -11.16 -23.62 20.50
N MET A 109 -10.35 -22.76 19.90
CA MET A 109 -9.09 -22.31 20.47
C MET A 109 -8.77 -20.88 20.06
N LEU A 110 -7.97 -20.21 20.88
CA LEU A 110 -7.39 -18.91 20.57
C LEU A 110 -5.96 -19.15 20.08
N VAL A 111 -5.72 -18.92 18.79
CA VAL A 111 -4.46 -19.23 18.14
C VAL A 111 -3.77 -17.97 17.62
N GLN A 112 -2.45 -17.95 17.68
CA GLN A 112 -1.59 -16.91 17.13
C GLN A 112 -0.55 -17.54 16.19
N ALA A 113 -0.30 -16.91 15.05
CA ALA A 113 0.80 -17.26 14.17
C ALA A 113 2.13 -17.01 14.91
N VAL A 114 2.97 -18.04 15.00
CA VAL A 114 4.23 -18.01 15.76
C VAL A 114 5.45 -18.38 14.93
N ASP A 115 5.22 -18.92 13.72
CA ASP A 115 6.28 -19.28 12.79
C ASP A 115 5.70 -19.42 11.37
N GLN A 116 6.55 -19.40 10.37
CA GLN A 116 6.17 -19.66 8.99
C GLN A 116 7.29 -20.32 8.19
N THR A 117 6.86 -21.10 7.20
CA THR A 117 7.72 -21.60 6.13
C THR A 117 7.28 -20.99 4.80
N GLU A 118 7.90 -21.38 3.71
CA GLU A 118 7.48 -20.99 2.36
C GLU A 118 6.02 -21.41 2.06
N SER A 119 5.62 -22.62 2.52
CA SER A 119 4.31 -23.22 2.24
C SER A 119 3.30 -23.14 3.37
N ASP A 120 3.71 -22.96 4.61
CA ASP A 120 2.88 -23.13 5.80
C ASP A 120 3.06 -22.00 6.80
N VAL A 121 2.01 -21.75 7.60
CA VAL A 121 2.05 -20.91 8.79
C VAL A 121 1.80 -21.80 10.02
N MET A 122 2.61 -21.63 11.04
CA MET A 122 2.48 -22.33 12.31
C MET A 122 1.67 -21.48 13.29
N PHE A 123 0.51 -21.98 13.70
CA PHE A 123 -0.31 -21.35 14.73
C PHE A 123 -0.16 -22.09 16.04
N MET A 124 0.00 -21.35 17.12
CA MET A 124 0.05 -21.92 18.49
C MET A 124 -1.23 -21.55 19.24
N ASP A 125 -1.88 -22.56 19.82
CA ASP A 125 -2.95 -22.31 20.79
C ASP A 125 -2.37 -21.71 22.08
N TYR A 126 -2.97 -20.61 22.53
CA TYR A 126 -2.49 -19.87 23.68
C TYR A 126 -2.46 -20.72 24.96
N PHE A 127 -3.47 -21.53 25.18
CA PHE A 127 -3.65 -22.27 26.43
C PHE A 127 -2.88 -23.59 26.47
N SER A 128 -2.98 -24.41 25.42
CA SER A 128 -2.33 -25.72 25.36
C SER A 128 -0.86 -25.63 24.94
N LYS A 129 -0.45 -24.51 24.33
CA LYS A 129 0.87 -24.31 23.69
C LYS A 129 1.16 -25.30 22.56
N GLN A 130 0.15 -26.01 22.10
CA GLN A 130 0.27 -26.91 20.94
C GLN A 130 0.32 -26.06 19.66
N THR A 131 1.19 -26.46 18.72
CA THR A 131 1.33 -25.84 17.41
C THR A 131 0.63 -26.65 16.32
N TYR A 132 0.11 -25.93 15.34
CA TYR A 132 -0.65 -26.45 14.22
C TYR A 132 -0.08 -25.88 12.92
N SER A 133 0.23 -26.73 11.94
CA SER A 133 0.68 -26.31 10.62
C SER A 133 -0.50 -26.11 9.69
N LEU A 134 -0.64 -24.93 9.13
CA LEU A 134 -1.70 -24.55 8.21
C LEU A 134 -1.10 -24.12 6.87
N PRO A 135 -1.47 -24.76 5.75
CA PRO A 135 -0.95 -24.40 4.44
C PRO A 135 -1.41 -22.98 4.02
N LYS A 136 -0.50 -22.25 3.36
CA LYS A 136 -0.78 -20.96 2.74
C LYS A 136 -1.59 -21.20 1.47
N SER A 137 -2.84 -20.75 1.45
CA SER A 137 -3.73 -20.81 0.29
C SER A 137 -4.80 -19.74 0.41
N GLU A 138 -5.42 -19.35 -0.70
CA GLU A 138 -6.51 -18.35 -0.68
C GLU A 138 -7.67 -18.75 0.23
N GLU A 139 -8.01 -20.04 0.31
CA GLU A 139 -9.11 -20.53 1.13
C GLU A 139 -8.74 -20.68 2.60
N ASN A 140 -7.46 -20.81 2.92
CA ASN A 140 -6.99 -20.98 4.30
C ASN A 140 -6.32 -19.71 4.82
N ILE A 141 -5.15 -19.38 4.33
CA ILE A 141 -4.38 -18.19 4.70
C ILE A 141 -3.80 -17.58 3.43
N PRO A 142 -4.44 -16.56 2.82
CA PRO A 142 -3.97 -15.97 1.58
C PRO A 142 -2.65 -15.21 1.75
N ALA A 143 -2.49 -14.50 2.86
CA ALA A 143 -1.27 -13.80 3.23
C ALA A 143 -1.05 -13.90 4.73
N CYS A 144 0.19 -14.16 5.16
CA CYS A 144 0.51 -14.18 6.58
C CYS A 144 1.03 -12.80 7.00
N ILE A 145 0.26 -12.12 7.85
CA ILE A 145 0.74 -10.94 8.57
C ILE A 145 1.42 -11.43 9.86
N PRO A 146 2.56 -10.86 10.26
CA PRO A 146 3.23 -11.23 11.50
C PRO A 146 2.28 -11.24 12.70
N TRP A 147 2.33 -12.30 13.48
CA TRP A 147 1.56 -12.44 14.73
C TRP A 147 0.03 -12.42 14.55
N TYR A 148 -0.49 -12.71 13.37
CA TYR A 148 -1.92 -12.92 13.17
C TYR A 148 -2.50 -13.80 14.26
N SER A 149 -3.64 -13.38 14.76
CA SER A 149 -4.33 -14.10 15.83
C SER A 149 -5.80 -14.24 15.49
N THR A 150 -6.41 -15.36 15.88
CA THR A 150 -7.84 -15.57 15.61
C THR A 150 -8.43 -16.56 16.62
N PHE A 151 -9.75 -16.53 16.71
CA PHE A 151 -10.52 -17.61 17.28
C PHE A 151 -10.77 -18.68 16.20
N ALA A 152 -10.43 -19.92 16.47
CA ALA A 152 -10.40 -20.96 15.46
C ALA A 152 -11.06 -22.29 15.90
N LEU A 153 -11.70 -22.93 14.93
CA LEU A 153 -11.91 -24.37 14.90
C LEU A 153 -10.94 -24.94 13.85
N LEU A 154 -9.96 -25.73 14.26
CA LEU A 154 -8.99 -26.32 13.35
C LEU A 154 -9.36 -27.75 13.00
N GLU A 155 -9.52 -28.04 11.71
CA GLU A 155 -9.88 -29.32 11.16
C GLU A 155 -8.65 -30.04 10.61
N PRO A 156 -8.29 -31.21 11.13
CA PRO A 156 -7.15 -31.97 10.65
C PRO A 156 -7.41 -32.62 9.29
N ILE A 157 -6.48 -32.49 8.38
CA ILE A 157 -6.43 -33.20 7.10
C ILE A 157 -5.02 -33.75 6.91
N GLU A 158 -4.88 -35.06 6.96
CA GLU A 158 -3.58 -35.73 6.88
C GLU A 158 -2.58 -35.18 7.93
N ASN A 159 -1.57 -34.43 7.48
CA ASN A 159 -0.53 -33.84 8.34
C ASN A 159 -0.69 -32.32 8.54
N SER A 160 -1.76 -31.73 8.03
CA SER A 160 -2.00 -30.29 8.07
C SER A 160 -3.34 -29.98 8.73
N TYR A 161 -3.56 -28.71 9.05
CA TYR A 161 -4.82 -28.23 9.61
C TYR A 161 -5.40 -27.14 8.73
N TYR A 162 -6.74 -27.05 8.72
CA TYR A 162 -7.48 -26.04 7.98
C TYR A 162 -8.47 -25.35 8.92
N PHE A 163 -8.70 -24.08 8.69
CA PHE A 163 -9.74 -23.36 9.42
C PHE A 163 -11.14 -23.87 9.02
N ASN A 164 -11.94 -24.18 10.01
CA ASN A 164 -13.36 -24.46 9.82
C ASN A 164 -14.20 -23.22 10.13
N GLY A 165 -15.06 -22.83 9.19
CA GLY A 165 -15.98 -21.70 9.35
C GLY A 165 -15.38 -20.33 9.10
N VAL A 166 -16.14 -19.30 9.51
CA VAL A 166 -15.78 -17.89 9.34
C VAL A 166 -14.80 -17.49 10.43
N ARG A 167 -13.82 -16.69 10.03
CA ARG A 167 -12.80 -16.17 10.94
C ARG A 167 -12.49 -14.71 10.66
N SER A 168 -12.03 -13.99 11.68
CA SER A 168 -11.42 -12.69 11.56
C SER A 168 -10.04 -12.76 12.20
N PHE A 169 -9.04 -12.25 11.49
CA PHE A 169 -7.71 -12.12 12.03
C PHE A 169 -7.59 -10.82 12.80
N SER A 170 -7.04 -10.90 13.99
CA SER A 170 -6.89 -9.82 14.94
C SER A 170 -5.42 -9.50 15.19
N SER A 171 -5.17 -8.32 15.75
CA SER A 171 -3.87 -7.89 16.23
C SER A 171 -3.45 -8.69 17.50
N PRO A 172 -2.15 -8.72 17.84
CA PRO A 172 -1.69 -9.28 19.12
C PRO A 172 -2.39 -8.68 20.33
N LYS A 173 -2.77 -7.39 20.29
CA LYS A 173 -3.49 -6.72 21.38
C LYS A 173 -4.92 -7.21 21.51
N GLY A 174 -5.69 -7.27 20.40
CA GLY A 174 -7.05 -7.86 20.42
C GLY A 174 -7.03 -9.32 20.87
N PHE A 175 -6.01 -10.08 20.47
CA PHE A 175 -5.80 -11.44 20.96
C PHE A 175 -5.62 -11.50 22.48
N GLN A 176 -4.78 -10.64 23.03
CA GLN A 176 -4.55 -10.58 24.47
C GLN A 176 -5.83 -10.20 25.24
N GLN A 177 -6.67 -9.30 24.69
CA GLN A 177 -7.95 -8.97 25.27
C GLN A 177 -8.90 -10.18 25.30
N ALA A 178 -8.97 -10.95 24.22
CA ALA A 178 -9.76 -12.17 24.22
C ALA A 178 -9.25 -13.21 25.24
N VAL A 179 -7.94 -13.36 25.35
CA VAL A 179 -7.29 -14.23 26.37
C VAL A 179 -7.65 -13.76 27.78
N ASN A 180 -7.53 -12.46 28.04
CA ASN A 180 -7.87 -11.89 29.36
C ASN A 180 -9.36 -12.07 29.68
N THR A 181 -10.23 -11.99 28.68
CA THR A 181 -11.66 -12.27 28.83
C THR A 181 -11.91 -13.70 29.24
N VAL A 182 -11.25 -14.69 28.60
CA VAL A 182 -11.34 -16.10 29.00
C VAL A 182 -10.87 -16.29 30.44
N GLN A 183 -9.70 -15.74 30.77
CA GLN A 183 -9.13 -15.87 32.13
C GLN A 183 -10.04 -15.24 33.20
N LYS A 184 -10.64 -14.08 32.91
CA LYS A 184 -11.61 -13.43 33.79
C LYS A 184 -12.86 -14.30 33.97
N LEU A 185 -13.41 -14.84 32.89
CA LEU A 185 -14.58 -15.74 32.96
C LEU A 185 -14.29 -17.01 33.72
N MET A 186 -13.11 -17.62 33.58
CA MET A 186 -12.68 -18.75 34.39
C MET A 186 -12.60 -18.46 35.89
N GLN A 187 -12.31 -17.22 36.27
CA GLN A 187 -12.31 -16.80 37.68
C GLN A 187 -13.70 -16.47 38.22
N GLN A 188 -14.62 -16.08 37.35
CA GLN A 188 -15.97 -15.62 37.72
C GLN A 188 -17.03 -16.73 37.64
N THR A 189 -16.76 -17.83 36.96
CA THR A 189 -17.69 -18.93 36.72
C THR A 189 -17.06 -20.26 37.12
N ASP A 190 -17.88 -21.28 37.37
CA ASP A 190 -17.44 -22.66 37.60
C ASP A 190 -17.21 -23.43 36.28
N MET A 191 -17.22 -22.74 35.12
CA MET A 191 -17.06 -23.34 33.81
C MET A 191 -15.59 -23.66 33.55
N ASP A 192 -15.37 -24.78 32.87
CA ASP A 192 -14.05 -25.07 32.31
C ASP A 192 -13.77 -24.17 31.07
N ARG A 193 -12.51 -24.13 30.69
CA ARG A 193 -12.07 -23.31 29.53
C ARG A 193 -12.80 -23.65 28.24
N ASP A 194 -12.99 -24.94 27.93
CA ASP A 194 -13.58 -25.38 26.68
C ASP A 194 -15.07 -24.97 26.63
N GLN A 195 -15.76 -24.99 27.76
CA GLN A 195 -17.13 -24.46 27.89
C GLN A 195 -17.18 -22.94 27.65
N ILE A 196 -16.25 -22.19 28.26
CA ILE A 196 -16.17 -20.74 28.07
C ILE A 196 -15.93 -20.37 26.60
N LEU A 197 -15.00 -21.05 25.93
CA LEU A 197 -14.72 -20.82 24.52
C LEU A 197 -15.93 -21.10 23.61
N ILE A 198 -16.81 -22.03 24.01
CA ILE A 198 -18.05 -22.31 23.28
C ILE A 198 -19.14 -21.28 23.63
N ASP A 199 -19.46 -21.13 24.89
CA ASP A 199 -20.68 -20.42 25.33
C ASP A 199 -20.52 -18.91 25.26
N TYR A 200 -19.28 -18.40 25.32
CA TYR A 200 -18.94 -16.97 25.23
C TYR A 200 -18.27 -16.58 23.90
N TYR A 201 -18.46 -17.38 22.85
CA TYR A 201 -17.91 -17.06 21.53
C TYR A 201 -18.21 -15.64 21.04
N PRO A 202 -19.45 -15.08 21.18
CA PRO A 202 -19.72 -13.71 20.72
C PRO A 202 -18.90 -12.65 21.45
N GLU A 203 -18.75 -12.77 22.77
CA GLU A 203 -17.95 -11.85 23.60
C GLU A 203 -16.45 -11.95 23.28
N LEU A 204 -15.97 -13.17 23.04
CA LEU A 204 -14.57 -13.38 22.64
C LEU A 204 -14.28 -12.83 21.25
N LEU A 205 -15.26 -12.95 20.34
CA LEU A 205 -15.18 -12.33 19.02
C LEU A 205 -15.17 -10.79 19.13
N ALA A 206 -16.03 -10.22 19.98
CA ALA A 206 -16.04 -8.79 20.26
C ALA A 206 -14.71 -8.30 20.85
N ALA A 207 -14.11 -9.07 21.76
CA ALA A 207 -12.81 -8.76 22.35
C ALA A 207 -11.67 -8.81 21.32
N LEU A 208 -11.70 -9.77 20.39
CA LEU A 208 -10.74 -9.85 19.30
C LEU A 208 -10.83 -8.65 18.35
N LEU A 209 -12.04 -8.12 18.13
CA LEU A 209 -12.33 -7.03 17.20
C LEU A 209 -12.33 -5.65 17.86
N GLU A 210 -12.00 -5.59 19.14
CA GLU A 210 -12.01 -4.32 19.87
C GLU A 210 -11.09 -3.30 19.20
N ASN A 211 -11.64 -2.13 18.88
CA ASN A 211 -10.86 -1.02 18.36
C ASN A 211 -9.88 -0.57 19.44
N LEU A 212 -8.63 -0.61 19.09
CA LEU A 212 -7.49 -0.36 19.96
C LEU A 212 -7.37 1.11 20.38
N ASP A 213 -8.16 1.97 19.74
CA ASP A 213 -8.15 3.42 19.95
C ASP A 213 -9.03 3.87 21.13
N ALA A 214 -9.77 2.93 21.76
CA ALA A 214 -10.71 3.23 22.86
C ALA A 214 -10.11 3.07 24.27
N GLU A 215 -8.84 2.71 24.42
CA GLU A 215 -8.20 2.56 25.73
C GLU A 215 -7.43 3.81 26.13
N ASP A 216 -8.02 4.73 26.59
CA ASP A 216 -7.77 5.85 27.52
C ASP A 216 -8.49 7.09 27.00
N ASP A 217 -9.67 7.34 27.53
CA ASP A 217 -10.41 8.60 27.34
C ASP A 217 -9.66 9.81 27.93
N GLN A 218 -8.40 9.64 28.34
CA GLN A 218 -7.56 10.74 28.77
C GLN A 218 -6.97 11.43 27.54
N GLU A 219 -7.42 12.64 27.32
CA GLU A 219 -6.88 13.53 26.30
C GLU A 219 -5.84 14.46 26.92
N LYS A 220 -4.84 14.82 26.13
CA LYS A 220 -3.93 15.93 26.38
C LYS A 220 -4.10 16.99 25.32
N GLU A 221 -3.97 18.24 25.73
CA GLU A 221 -3.96 19.37 24.79
C GLU A 221 -2.59 19.47 24.14
N ILE A 222 -2.57 19.54 22.81
CA ILE A 222 -1.40 19.88 21.99
C ILE A 222 -1.66 21.23 21.34
N VAL A 223 -0.67 22.10 21.37
CA VAL A 223 -0.73 23.43 20.77
C VAL A 223 0.16 23.45 19.52
N ARG A 224 -0.42 23.78 18.38
CA ARG A 224 0.30 24.09 17.15
C ARG A 224 0.41 25.60 17.01
N TYR A 225 1.61 26.09 16.98
CA TYR A 225 1.92 27.51 16.81
C TYR A 225 2.11 27.78 15.31
N ARG A 226 1.31 28.69 14.77
CA ARG A 226 1.42 29.15 13.39
C ARG A 226 1.59 30.66 13.38
N TYR A 227 2.79 31.11 13.05
CA TYR A 227 3.18 32.51 13.01
C TYR A 227 3.37 32.96 11.59
N LYS A 228 2.82 34.13 11.22
CA LYS A 228 3.00 34.70 9.90
C LYS A 228 3.83 35.97 9.99
N PHE A 229 4.75 36.12 9.03
CA PHE A 229 5.64 37.26 8.94
C PHE A 229 5.51 37.88 7.56
N ASP A 230 5.51 39.22 7.49
CA ASP A 230 5.66 39.97 6.27
C ASP A 230 7.17 40.10 5.94
N LEU A 231 7.50 39.84 4.68
CA LEU A 231 8.85 39.97 4.16
C LEU A 231 8.98 41.38 3.52
N THR A 232 9.24 42.39 4.33
CA THR A 232 9.35 43.80 3.90
C THR A 232 10.52 44.03 2.94
N ASP A 233 11.60 43.29 3.06
CA ASP A 233 12.69 43.14 2.09
C ASP A 233 12.84 41.63 1.80
N LYS A 234 12.12 41.16 0.79
CA LYS A 234 12.07 39.74 0.43
C LYS A 234 13.47 39.19 0.11
N ALA A 235 14.25 39.89 -0.68
CA ALA A 235 15.58 39.43 -1.09
C ALA A 235 16.53 39.25 0.13
N ARG A 236 16.47 40.18 1.07
CA ARG A 236 17.26 40.12 2.30
C ARG A 236 16.79 39.02 3.23
N ALA A 237 15.47 38.84 3.39
CA ALA A 237 14.87 37.80 4.19
C ALA A 237 15.23 36.41 3.64
N GLU A 238 15.08 36.21 2.35
CA GLU A 238 15.45 34.98 1.66
C GLU A 238 16.94 34.67 1.78
N ASN A 239 17.79 35.66 1.57
CA ASN A 239 19.23 35.49 1.74
C ASN A 239 19.61 35.13 3.18
N PHE A 240 18.93 35.70 4.18
CA PHE A 240 19.11 35.34 5.57
C PHE A 240 18.75 33.90 5.83
N LEU A 241 17.56 33.47 5.41
CA LEU A 241 17.04 32.11 5.63
C LEU A 241 17.89 31.05 4.87
N TYR A 242 18.33 31.40 3.65
CA TYR A 242 19.12 30.49 2.82
C TYR A 242 20.53 30.24 3.37
N ASN A 243 21.16 31.27 3.94
CA ASN A 243 22.56 31.18 4.39
C ASN A 243 22.71 30.79 5.86
N ASP A 244 21.63 30.66 6.60
CA ASP A 244 21.72 30.30 8.01
C ASP A 244 21.70 28.76 8.17
N ASP A 245 22.75 28.24 8.82
CA ASP A 245 22.98 26.79 8.97
C ASP A 245 21.95 26.05 9.81
N ASP A 246 21.07 26.77 10.54
CA ASP A 246 19.98 26.13 11.31
C ASP A 246 18.78 25.77 10.46
N PHE A 247 18.73 26.21 9.20
CA PHE A 247 17.63 25.89 8.29
C PHE A 247 18.07 24.91 7.21
N GLU A 248 17.39 23.79 7.13
CA GLU A 248 17.53 22.85 6.01
C GLU A 248 16.52 23.21 4.92
N ILE A 249 17.01 23.29 3.69
CA ILE A 249 16.18 23.66 2.54
C ILE A 249 15.55 22.41 1.97
N GLU A 250 14.21 22.35 2.02
CA GLU A 250 13.41 21.30 1.41
C GLU A 250 13.11 21.64 -0.06
N GLN A 251 12.66 22.87 -0.32
CA GLN A 251 12.31 23.37 -1.65
C GLN A 251 12.72 24.83 -1.76
N TRP A 252 13.31 25.23 -2.87
CA TRP A 252 13.71 26.61 -3.11
C TRP A 252 13.53 26.98 -4.58
N ASP A 253 12.32 27.35 -4.95
CA ASP A 253 11.97 27.81 -6.28
C ASP A 253 11.36 29.24 -6.26
N ASP A 254 10.98 29.78 -7.41
CA ASP A 254 10.50 31.15 -7.49
C ASP A 254 9.10 31.35 -6.87
N THR A 255 8.30 30.30 -6.79
CA THR A 255 6.90 30.38 -6.33
C THR A 255 6.75 30.01 -4.87
N THR A 256 7.44 28.96 -4.42
CA THR A 256 7.32 28.41 -3.08
C THR A 256 8.71 28.06 -2.56
N LYS A 257 9.00 28.46 -1.33
CA LYS A 257 10.24 28.09 -0.64
C LYS A 257 9.89 27.45 0.68
N LYS A 258 10.39 26.24 0.89
CA LYS A 258 10.16 25.45 2.12
C LYS A 258 11.48 25.14 2.79
N LEU A 259 11.51 25.35 4.08
CA LEU A 259 12.65 25.05 4.94
C LEU A 259 12.17 24.35 6.20
N GLY A 260 13.06 23.57 6.82
CA GLY A 260 12.84 22.94 8.11
C GLY A 260 13.90 23.31 9.12
N ILE A 261 13.52 23.41 10.39
CA ILE A 261 14.46 23.32 11.49
C ILE A 261 14.49 21.87 11.91
N LEU A 262 15.58 21.17 11.59
CA LEU A 262 15.71 19.74 11.79
C LEU A 262 16.62 19.43 12.98
N SER A 263 16.36 18.30 13.63
CA SER A 263 17.18 17.75 14.71
C SER A 263 17.20 16.23 14.68
N ASN A 264 17.99 15.63 15.56
CA ASN A 264 18.04 14.18 15.75
C ASN A 264 18.27 13.39 14.45
N PHE A 265 19.26 13.85 13.67
CA PHE A 265 19.64 13.19 12.43
C PHE A 265 20.11 11.77 12.70
N LYS A 266 19.54 10.83 11.96
CA LYS A 266 19.82 9.40 12.05
C LYS A 266 20.08 8.85 10.66
N SER A 267 20.92 7.82 10.59
CA SER A 267 21.12 7.01 9.40
C SER A 267 20.60 5.63 9.65
N TYR A 268 19.70 5.15 8.81
CA TYR A 268 19.18 3.81 8.83
C TYR A 268 19.76 3.00 7.67
N THR A 269 20.36 1.84 7.99
CA THR A 269 20.85 0.88 7.01
C THR A 269 20.24 -0.49 7.27
N ASP A 270 19.99 -1.26 6.22
CA ASP A 270 19.39 -2.60 6.31
C ASP A 270 20.07 -3.54 5.32
N SER A 271 20.32 -4.79 5.73
CA SER A 271 21.01 -5.79 4.91
C SER A 271 20.24 -6.25 3.68
N GLU A 272 18.92 -6.08 3.68
CA GLU A 272 18.03 -6.45 2.57
C GLU A 272 17.87 -5.31 1.54
N ILE A 273 18.33 -4.10 1.85
CA ILE A 273 18.14 -2.91 1.02
C ILE A 273 19.48 -2.28 0.70
N ASN A 274 19.75 -2.08 -0.58
CA ASN A 274 20.90 -1.30 -1.02
C ASN A 274 20.62 0.18 -0.85
N GLY A 275 21.36 0.82 0.03
CA GLY A 275 21.23 2.25 0.24
C GLY A 275 21.13 2.64 1.71
N GLN A 276 21.01 3.93 1.95
CA GLN A 276 20.94 4.53 3.27
C GLN A 276 19.74 5.46 3.34
N VAL A 277 18.96 5.35 4.41
CA VAL A 277 17.89 6.29 4.72
C VAL A 277 18.38 7.24 5.80
N ARG A 278 18.35 8.54 5.53
CA ARG A 278 18.63 9.57 6.52
C ARG A 278 17.32 10.11 7.03
N LEU A 279 17.18 10.15 8.34
CA LEU A 279 15.99 10.59 9.05
C LEU A 279 16.32 11.82 9.88
N ALA A 280 15.36 12.73 10.01
CA ALA A 280 15.47 13.85 10.93
C ALA A 280 14.08 14.19 11.50
N GLU A 281 14.05 14.66 12.73
CA GLU A 281 12.85 15.23 13.34
C GLU A 281 12.69 16.69 12.88
N ILE A 282 11.49 17.07 12.44
CA ILE A 282 11.13 18.43 12.05
C ILE A 282 10.65 19.16 13.29
N ASN A 283 11.47 20.08 13.81
CA ASN A 283 11.10 20.91 14.96
C ASN A 283 10.23 22.09 14.54
N ALA A 284 10.45 22.63 13.34
CA ALA A 284 9.60 23.65 12.74
C ALA A 284 9.65 23.57 11.22
N SER A 285 8.55 23.93 10.58
CA SER A 285 8.43 24.11 9.13
C SER A 285 8.28 25.59 8.81
N LEU A 286 8.97 26.04 7.78
CA LEU A 286 8.92 27.41 7.26
C LEU A 286 8.49 27.36 5.79
N GLU A 287 7.49 28.15 5.42
CA GLU A 287 7.03 28.23 4.04
C GLU A 287 6.90 29.70 3.62
N ILE A 288 7.53 30.05 2.50
CA ILE A 288 7.44 31.39 1.91
C ILE A 288 6.56 31.31 0.68
N GLU A 289 5.44 31.97 0.76
CA GLU A 289 4.55 32.22 -0.38
C GLU A 289 4.42 33.72 -0.63
N ASN A 290 4.74 34.17 -1.82
CA ASN A 290 4.76 35.58 -2.18
C ASN A 290 5.66 36.39 -1.25
N ASN A 291 5.10 37.28 -0.42
CA ASN A 291 5.81 38.09 0.57
C ASN A 291 5.49 37.67 2.02
N THR A 292 4.90 36.48 2.20
CA THR A 292 4.53 36.00 3.53
C THR A 292 5.37 34.77 3.87
N LEU A 293 6.00 34.78 5.02
CA LEU A 293 6.64 33.62 5.63
C LEU A 293 5.68 33.05 6.68
N THR A 294 5.31 31.81 6.56
CA THR A 294 4.56 31.03 7.56
C THR A 294 5.53 30.13 8.31
N PHE A 295 5.55 30.24 9.62
CA PHE A 295 6.34 29.41 10.53
C PHE A 295 5.39 28.53 11.35
N THR A 296 5.61 27.23 11.36
CA THR A 296 4.76 26.28 12.07
C THR A 296 5.59 25.36 12.96
N THR A 297 5.19 25.18 14.20
CA THR A 297 5.83 24.27 15.18
C THR A 297 4.85 23.84 16.27
N TYR A 298 5.21 22.78 17.00
CA TYR A 298 4.50 22.34 18.23
C TYR A 298 5.24 22.78 19.52
N ASP A 299 6.38 23.43 19.40
CA ASP A 299 7.21 23.84 20.55
C ASP A 299 7.37 25.37 20.63
N LEU A 300 6.83 25.96 21.67
CA LEU A 300 6.93 27.39 21.93
C LEU A 300 8.40 27.87 22.12
N ALA A 301 9.27 26.99 22.59
CA ALA A 301 10.69 27.35 22.72
C ALA A 301 11.33 27.57 21.35
N VAL A 302 10.95 26.77 20.34
CA VAL A 302 11.40 26.92 18.96
C VAL A 302 10.86 28.21 18.33
N VAL A 303 9.59 28.58 18.61
CA VAL A 303 9.05 29.90 18.22
C VAL A 303 9.93 31.03 18.76
N ASN A 304 10.20 31.01 20.07
CA ASN A 304 10.97 32.05 20.73
C ASN A 304 12.42 32.14 20.20
N GLN A 305 13.00 30.99 19.84
CA GLN A 305 14.31 30.94 19.23
C GLN A 305 14.29 31.60 17.84
N PHE A 306 13.28 31.25 17.03
CA PHE A 306 13.11 31.83 15.69
C PHE A 306 12.88 33.35 15.76
N LEU A 307 12.00 33.83 16.64
CA LEU A 307 11.76 35.26 16.82
C LEU A 307 13.04 36.05 17.18
N ARG A 308 13.89 35.51 18.07
CA ARG A 308 15.19 36.13 18.39
C ARG A 308 16.14 36.12 17.19
N LYS A 309 16.10 35.06 16.40
CA LYS A 309 16.98 34.88 15.25
C LYS A 309 16.56 35.77 14.08
N SER A 310 15.28 35.96 13.84
CA SER A 310 14.76 36.83 12.78
C SER A 310 15.14 38.31 12.95
N LEU A 311 15.45 38.74 14.18
CA LEU A 311 16.00 40.07 14.41
C LEU A 311 17.33 40.35 13.66
N ARG A 312 18.08 39.30 13.33
CA ARG A 312 19.32 39.39 12.53
C ARG A 312 19.07 39.75 11.06
N ALA A 313 17.84 39.57 10.60
CA ALA A 313 17.42 40.00 9.26
C ALA A 313 17.14 41.54 9.19
N GLU A 314 17.52 42.30 10.25
CA GLU A 314 17.47 43.76 10.30
C GLU A 314 16.14 44.38 9.84
N GLY A 315 15.02 43.77 10.27
CA GLY A 315 13.69 44.26 9.96
C GLY A 315 13.10 43.76 8.64
N ALA A 316 13.81 42.89 7.90
CA ALA A 316 13.29 42.30 6.67
C ALA A 316 12.18 41.26 6.94
N ILE A 317 12.08 40.72 8.17
CA ILE A 317 11.10 39.76 8.61
C ILE A 317 10.32 40.34 9.79
N ILE A 318 9.05 40.69 9.59
CA ILE A 318 8.21 41.36 10.61
C ILE A 318 7.01 40.46 10.93
N LEU A 319 6.80 40.12 12.19
CA LEU A 319 5.63 39.37 12.65
C LEU A 319 4.33 40.17 12.39
N ILE A 320 3.37 39.55 11.69
CA ILE A 320 2.07 40.15 11.38
C ILE A 320 0.88 39.39 11.98
N ASP A 321 1.05 38.09 12.29
CA ASP A 321 0.00 37.24 12.86
C ASP A 321 0.62 36.15 13.71
N ASP A 322 0.03 35.91 14.90
CA ASP A 322 0.38 34.82 15.80
C ASP A 322 -0.88 34.02 16.14
N HIS A 323 -0.93 32.79 15.66
CA HIS A 323 -2.08 31.92 15.83
C HIS A 323 -1.70 30.63 16.57
N GLU A 324 -2.47 30.31 17.62
CA GLU A 324 -2.38 29.06 18.35
C GLU A 324 -3.59 28.19 18.01
N GLU A 325 -3.33 27.03 17.45
CA GLU A 325 -4.35 26.02 17.25
C GLU A 325 -4.21 24.95 18.34
N ARG A 326 -5.28 24.70 19.07
CA ARG A 326 -5.31 23.74 20.17
C ARG A 326 -6.16 22.54 19.79
N PHE A 327 -5.61 21.36 19.96
CA PHE A 327 -6.37 20.12 19.74
C PHE A 327 -6.16 19.16 20.90
N ASN A 328 -7.24 18.46 21.25
CA ASN A 328 -7.18 17.35 22.17
C ASN A 328 -6.78 16.09 21.41
N VAL A 329 -5.78 15.41 21.90
CA VAL A 329 -5.34 14.12 21.38
C VAL A 329 -5.25 13.12 22.53
N PRO A 330 -5.43 11.82 22.27
CA PRO A 330 -5.20 10.80 23.29
C PRO A 330 -3.81 10.94 23.93
N VAL A 331 -3.70 10.74 25.24
CA VAL A 331 -2.45 10.93 26.00
C VAL A 331 -1.27 10.16 25.40
N GLN A 332 -1.55 9.02 24.74
CA GLN A 332 -0.56 8.17 24.11
C GLN A 332 -0.01 8.73 22.78
N VAL A 333 -0.70 9.69 22.18
CA VAL A 333 -0.28 10.27 20.89
C VAL A 333 0.84 11.27 21.13
N GLU A 334 1.99 11.03 20.54
CA GLU A 334 3.10 11.98 20.46
C GLU A 334 3.14 12.56 19.05
N MET A 335 2.99 13.88 18.94
CA MET A 335 3.07 14.58 17.66
C MET A 335 4.55 14.85 17.33
N LYS A 336 5.09 14.06 16.43
CA LYS A 336 6.43 14.28 15.85
C LYS A 336 6.30 14.32 14.34
N GLU A 337 6.78 15.38 13.74
CA GLU A 337 6.97 15.43 12.30
C GLU A 337 8.38 14.96 11.97
N MET A 338 8.52 14.18 10.90
CA MET A 338 9.79 13.63 10.47
C MET A 338 9.95 13.80 8.97
N THR A 339 11.18 14.01 8.54
CA THR A 339 11.57 13.95 7.14
C THR A 339 12.52 12.80 6.90
N ALA A 340 12.50 12.27 5.69
CA ALA A 340 13.41 11.22 5.27
C ALA A 340 14.03 11.55 3.91
N SER A 341 15.32 11.34 3.80
CA SER A 341 16.06 11.37 2.53
C SER A 341 16.55 9.97 2.23
N ILE A 342 16.24 9.46 1.03
CA ILE A 342 16.49 8.08 0.64
C ILE A 342 17.44 8.05 -0.54
N ASP A 343 18.43 7.15 -0.50
CA ASP A 343 19.28 6.86 -1.65
C ASP A 343 18.49 6.13 -2.74
N ASN A 344 18.89 6.29 -3.99
CA ASN A 344 18.12 5.96 -5.20
C ASN A 344 17.62 4.51 -5.33
N ASP A 345 18.09 3.57 -4.52
CA ASP A 345 17.73 2.14 -4.62
C ASP A 345 16.76 1.68 -3.52
N VAL A 346 16.28 2.59 -2.68
CA VAL A 346 15.38 2.24 -1.57
C VAL A 346 13.94 2.41 -2.01
N PRO A 347 13.10 1.38 -1.93
CA PRO A 347 11.69 1.48 -2.27
C PRO A 347 10.97 2.56 -1.48
N GLU A 348 10.02 3.27 -2.12
CA GLU A 348 9.30 4.40 -1.50
C GLU A 348 8.59 3.98 -0.20
N TYR A 349 7.98 2.79 -0.15
CA TYR A 349 7.31 2.29 1.05
C TYR A 349 8.26 2.11 2.25
N PHE A 350 9.58 2.05 2.03
CA PHE A 350 10.56 1.93 3.10
C PHE A 350 10.60 3.17 4.01
N ILE A 351 10.19 4.31 3.53
CA ILE A 351 10.05 5.53 4.34
C ILE A 351 9.18 5.27 5.56
N LEU A 352 8.07 4.56 5.39
CA LEU A 352 7.18 4.21 6.50
C LEU A 352 7.87 3.31 7.52
N TYR A 353 8.63 2.32 7.07
CA TYR A 353 9.41 1.47 7.96
C TYR A 353 10.49 2.26 8.69
N ALA A 354 11.20 3.12 7.99
CA ALA A 354 12.25 3.94 8.56
C ALA A 354 11.71 4.95 9.57
N GLN A 355 10.62 5.64 9.27
CA GLN A 355 9.97 6.57 10.19
C GLN A 355 9.50 5.87 11.47
N GLN A 356 8.93 4.68 11.37
CA GLN A 356 8.46 3.93 12.53
C GLN A 356 9.56 3.16 13.25
N ALA A 357 10.66 2.81 12.58
CA ALA A 357 11.85 2.27 13.25
C ALA A 357 12.45 3.24 14.27
N THR A 358 12.27 4.56 14.08
CA THR A 358 12.65 5.56 15.08
C THR A 358 11.78 5.51 16.34
N ILE A 359 10.54 5.04 16.24
CA ILE A 359 9.63 4.83 17.38
C ILE A 359 10.04 3.59 18.18
N ALA A 360 10.66 2.62 17.55
CA ALA A 360 11.19 1.43 18.19
C ALA A 360 12.55 1.65 18.87
N GLU A 361 12.94 2.90 19.16
CA GLU A 361 14.11 3.17 20.00
C GLU A 361 13.92 2.52 21.36
N LEU A 362 14.87 1.67 21.72
CA LEU A 362 14.79 0.82 22.91
C LEU A 362 14.75 1.61 24.22
N ASP A 363 15.20 2.86 24.19
CA ASP A 363 15.26 3.77 25.33
C ASP A 363 14.12 4.82 25.29
N HIS A 364 13.21 4.75 24.29
CA HIS A 364 12.06 5.66 24.20
C HIS A 364 11.02 5.34 25.29
N PRO A 365 10.58 6.33 26.09
CA PRO A 365 9.56 6.12 27.12
C PRO A 365 8.20 5.77 26.52
N ILE A 366 7.58 4.69 26.98
CA ILE A 366 6.27 4.24 26.51
C ILE A 366 5.22 4.65 27.56
N PRO A 367 4.29 5.58 27.25
CA PRO A 367 3.31 6.09 28.23
C PRO A 367 2.47 4.98 28.87
N LYS A 368 2.01 4.00 28.10
CA LYS A 368 1.23 2.84 28.55
C LYS A 368 1.92 2.05 29.68
N TYR A 369 3.25 2.07 29.72
CA TYR A 369 4.05 1.35 30.73
C TYR A 369 4.65 2.28 31.79
N ASN A 370 3.92 3.35 32.16
CA ASN A 370 4.38 4.37 33.12
C ASN A 370 5.70 5.01 32.70
N HIS A 371 5.84 5.32 31.42
CA HIS A 371 7.04 5.90 30.82
C HIS A 371 8.31 5.03 30.92
N LEU A 372 8.16 3.74 31.17
CA LEU A 372 9.27 2.79 31.04
C LEU A 372 9.56 2.52 29.54
N SER A 373 10.81 2.50 29.18
CA SER A 373 11.26 2.09 27.85
C SER A 373 11.26 0.55 27.71
N LEU A 374 11.39 0.05 26.47
CA LEU A 374 11.53 -1.40 26.25
C LEU A 374 12.73 -1.99 27.03
N ARG A 375 13.84 -1.27 27.06
CA ARG A 375 15.03 -1.67 27.82
C ARG A 375 14.78 -1.68 29.33
N ASP A 376 14.01 -0.71 29.84
CA ASP A 376 13.64 -0.67 31.24
C ASP A 376 12.67 -1.80 31.63
N LEU A 377 11.72 -2.13 30.75
CA LEU A 377 10.83 -3.28 30.97
C LEU A 377 11.62 -4.57 31.13
N VAL A 378 12.58 -4.81 30.24
CA VAL A 378 13.42 -6.00 30.31
C VAL A 378 14.30 -6.02 31.57
N LYS A 379 14.93 -4.88 31.92
CA LYS A 379 15.75 -4.74 33.13
C LYS A 379 14.92 -4.99 34.40
N ASN A 380 13.65 -4.59 34.40
CA ASN A 380 12.74 -4.80 35.53
C ASN A 380 12.06 -6.19 35.53
N GLY A 381 12.52 -7.12 34.70
CA GLY A 381 11.98 -8.49 34.65
C GLY A 381 10.63 -8.63 33.95
N LYS A 382 10.16 -7.58 33.24
CA LYS A 382 8.88 -7.56 32.51
C LYS A 382 9.08 -7.86 31.01
N LYS A 383 9.81 -8.92 30.71
CA LYS A 383 10.15 -9.30 29.32
C LYS A 383 8.93 -9.57 28.47
N GLU A 384 7.88 -10.14 29.03
CA GLU A 384 6.63 -10.46 28.36
C GLU A 384 5.94 -9.20 27.81
N LEU A 385 5.95 -8.10 28.57
CA LEU A 385 5.37 -6.82 28.12
C LEU A 385 6.18 -6.21 26.98
N ALA A 386 7.51 -6.31 27.03
CA ALA A 386 8.35 -5.82 25.95
C ALA A 386 8.14 -6.66 24.66
N GLU A 387 8.01 -7.97 24.79
CA GLU A 387 7.72 -8.87 23.67
C GLU A 387 6.33 -8.62 23.07
N GLU A 388 5.31 -8.44 23.91
CA GLU A 388 3.95 -8.10 23.48
C GLU A 388 3.93 -6.77 22.70
N TRP A 389 4.64 -5.77 23.18
CA TRP A 389 4.76 -4.49 22.49
C TRP A 389 5.41 -4.64 21.10
N LEU A 390 6.53 -5.38 21.03
CA LEU A 390 7.22 -5.63 19.77
C LEU A 390 6.38 -6.43 18.78
N LYS A 391 5.63 -7.44 19.23
CA LYS A 391 4.70 -8.18 18.38
C LYS A 391 3.63 -7.28 17.80
N HIS A 392 3.07 -6.40 18.64
CA HIS A 392 2.04 -5.47 18.21
C HIS A 392 2.59 -4.42 17.23
N ALA A 393 3.77 -3.87 17.50
CA ALA A 393 4.42 -2.91 16.62
C ALA A 393 4.75 -3.53 15.25
N GLU A 394 5.30 -4.74 15.23
CA GLU A 394 5.60 -5.49 14.01
C GLU A 394 4.34 -5.78 13.18
N TYR A 395 3.27 -6.23 13.84
CA TYR A 395 1.98 -6.46 13.21
C TYR A 395 1.40 -5.18 12.59
N SER A 396 1.33 -4.10 13.38
CA SER A 396 0.71 -2.84 12.98
C SER A 396 1.45 -2.19 11.83
N LEU A 397 2.77 -2.16 11.91
CA LEU A 397 3.61 -1.59 10.88
C LEU A 397 3.48 -2.36 9.57
N TYR A 398 3.58 -3.68 9.60
CA TYR A 398 3.44 -4.50 8.42
C TYR A 398 2.05 -4.38 7.79
N LYS A 399 0.98 -4.36 8.62
CA LYS A 399 -0.38 -4.16 8.15
C LYS A 399 -0.58 -2.81 7.44
N ASN A 400 -0.04 -1.73 8.00
CA ASN A 400 -0.13 -0.40 7.41
C ASN A 400 0.57 -0.35 6.05
N VAL A 401 1.74 -0.97 5.94
CA VAL A 401 2.49 -1.02 4.67
C VAL A 401 1.75 -1.82 3.61
N ILE A 402 1.22 -3.02 3.94
CA ILE A 402 0.43 -3.82 2.98
C ILE A 402 -0.83 -3.09 2.52
N GLN A 403 -1.49 -2.32 3.39
CA GLN A 403 -2.67 -1.54 3.00
C GLN A 403 -2.33 -0.43 1.99
N GLN A 404 -1.13 0.11 2.07
CA GLN A 404 -0.68 1.20 1.21
C GLN A 404 0.01 0.67 -0.06
N TYR A 405 0.72 -0.45 0.04
CA TYR A 405 1.52 -1.05 -1.03
C TYR A 405 1.17 -2.53 -1.16
N GLN A 406 0.70 -2.96 -2.33
CA GLN A 406 0.16 -4.31 -2.53
C GLN A 406 1.22 -5.41 -2.54
N ASP A 407 2.43 -5.12 -3.05
CA ASP A 407 3.50 -6.10 -3.25
C ASP A 407 4.70 -5.83 -2.31
N VAL A 408 4.46 -5.90 -0.99
CA VAL A 408 5.53 -5.73 -0.01
C VAL A 408 6.24 -7.06 0.22
N GLU A 409 7.46 -7.21 -0.29
CA GLU A 409 8.30 -8.38 -0.08
C GLU A 409 9.16 -8.29 1.20
N ILE A 410 9.38 -7.07 1.71
CA ILE A 410 10.27 -6.82 2.85
C ILE A 410 9.49 -6.43 4.11
N THR A 411 9.86 -7.04 5.24
CA THR A 411 9.31 -6.72 6.55
C THR A 411 10.26 -5.83 7.36
N PRO A 412 9.77 -5.02 8.34
CA PRO A 412 10.65 -4.27 9.23
C PRO A 412 11.52 -5.21 10.07
N ASP A 413 12.76 -4.82 10.34
CA ASP A 413 13.65 -5.61 11.16
C ASP A 413 13.48 -5.35 12.67
N PHE A 414 12.52 -6.02 13.27
CA PHE A 414 12.39 -6.05 14.73
C PHE A 414 13.38 -7.02 15.41
N ASN A 415 14.08 -7.85 14.64
CA ASN A 415 15.04 -8.79 15.20
C ASN A 415 16.31 -8.12 15.73
N THR A 416 16.72 -6.98 15.18
CA THR A 416 17.79 -6.19 15.77
C THR A 416 17.43 -5.73 17.17
N ALA A 417 16.24 -5.17 17.37
CA ALA A 417 15.75 -4.80 18.71
C ALA A 417 15.63 -6.01 19.66
N ARG A 418 15.12 -7.14 19.16
CA ARG A 418 14.99 -8.38 19.95
C ARG A 418 16.33 -8.93 20.42
N ARG A 419 17.35 -8.91 19.54
CA ARG A 419 18.72 -9.33 19.91
C ARG A 419 19.29 -8.46 21.03
N GLU A 420 19.17 -7.14 20.92
CA GLU A 420 19.65 -6.21 21.93
C GLU A 420 18.95 -6.38 23.29
N LEU A 421 17.68 -6.73 23.27
CA LEU A 421 16.88 -6.96 24.48
C LEU A 421 17.00 -8.40 25.03
N GLY A 422 17.68 -9.31 24.30
CA GLY A 422 17.75 -10.72 24.67
C GLY A 422 16.40 -11.43 24.67
N LEU A 423 15.54 -11.07 23.68
CA LEU A 423 14.23 -11.66 23.45
C LEU A 423 14.28 -12.66 22.28
N PRO A 424 13.32 -13.62 22.21
CA PRO A 424 13.20 -14.52 21.07
C PRO A 424 13.04 -13.74 19.75
N LEU A 425 13.69 -14.25 18.68
CA LEU A 425 13.58 -13.63 17.36
C LEU A 425 12.19 -13.83 16.76
N SER A 426 11.74 -12.87 15.97
CA SER A 426 10.55 -13.01 15.14
C SER A 426 10.88 -13.88 13.92
N PRO A 427 10.08 -14.92 13.63
CA PRO A 427 10.26 -15.73 12.43
C PRO A 427 9.71 -15.06 11.16
N PHE A 428 9.06 -13.90 11.30
CA PHE A 428 8.40 -13.20 10.20
C PHE A 428 9.29 -12.17 9.51
N VAL A 429 10.47 -11.92 10.06
CA VAL A 429 11.41 -10.95 9.47
C VAL A 429 12.02 -11.53 8.20
N THR A 430 11.86 -10.82 7.08
CA THR A 430 12.50 -11.16 5.81
C THR A 430 14.01 -11.26 5.99
N GLY A 431 14.67 -12.25 5.36
CA GLY A 431 16.10 -12.51 5.60
C GLY A 431 16.42 -13.25 6.94
N GLY A 432 15.42 -13.37 7.83
CA GLY A 432 15.52 -14.14 9.06
C GLY A 432 16.64 -13.68 9.97
N GLU A 433 17.37 -14.65 10.53
CA GLU A 433 18.49 -14.38 11.45
C GLU A 433 19.69 -13.66 10.81
N LYS A 434 19.80 -13.69 9.47
CA LYS A 434 20.91 -13.04 8.74
C LYS A 434 20.65 -11.56 8.49
N ARG A 435 19.41 -11.12 8.61
CA ARG A 435 19.07 -9.72 8.45
C ARG A 435 19.59 -8.89 9.62
N TYR A 436 20.14 -7.76 9.30
CA TYR A 436 20.65 -6.80 10.26
C TYR A 436 20.31 -5.39 9.82
N SER A 437 19.60 -4.67 10.68
CA SER A 437 19.32 -3.26 10.52
C SER A 437 20.05 -2.45 11.59
N LYS A 438 20.50 -1.26 11.26
CA LYS A 438 21.21 -0.36 12.17
C LYS A 438 20.70 1.04 12.04
N LEU A 439 20.38 1.66 13.17
CA LEU A 439 20.02 3.05 13.28
C LEU A 439 21.16 3.76 14.04
N GLU A 440 21.82 4.70 13.39
CA GLU A 440 22.94 5.46 13.98
C GLU A 440 22.64 6.95 13.97
N LEU A 441 22.96 7.63 15.07
CA LEU A 441 23.00 9.09 15.09
C LEU A 441 24.11 9.56 14.15
N VAL A 442 23.78 10.49 13.28
CA VAL A 442 24.73 11.06 12.33
C VAL A 442 24.68 12.58 12.40
N ASN A 443 25.83 13.19 12.21
CA ASN A 443 25.86 14.63 11.99
C ASN A 443 25.39 14.93 10.56
N PRO A 444 24.55 15.93 10.34
CA PRO A 444 24.13 16.31 9.00
C PRO A 444 25.35 16.65 8.16
N GLN A 445 25.54 15.93 7.06
CA GLN A 445 26.46 16.39 6.04
C GLN A 445 25.73 17.48 5.26
N GLN A 446 26.07 18.71 5.53
CA GLN A 446 25.57 19.85 4.76
C GLN A 446 26.08 19.74 3.31
N LYS A 447 25.32 19.05 2.48
CA LYS A 447 25.41 19.23 1.03
C LYS A 447 24.34 20.25 0.66
N ARG A 448 24.71 21.53 0.72
CA ARG A 448 23.94 22.59 0.06
C ARG A 448 23.86 22.23 -1.42
N ALA A 449 22.65 22.32 -1.98
CA ALA A 449 22.49 22.22 -3.42
C ALA A 449 23.43 23.22 -4.10
N PRO A 450 24.11 22.85 -5.20
CA PRO A 450 24.97 23.78 -5.90
C PRO A 450 24.14 25.01 -6.27
N ALA A 451 24.69 26.20 -6.01
CA ALA A 451 24.07 27.45 -6.40
C ALA A 451 23.81 27.45 -7.91
N VAL A 452 22.55 27.43 -8.29
CA VAL A 452 22.14 27.59 -9.68
C VAL A 452 22.28 29.09 -9.98
N LEU A 453 22.87 29.42 -11.13
CA LEU A 453 22.92 30.81 -11.55
C LEU A 453 21.49 31.34 -11.67
N GLU A 454 21.22 32.50 -11.12
CA GLU A 454 19.88 33.14 -11.10
C GLU A 454 19.23 33.19 -12.51
N ALA A 455 20.06 33.43 -13.54
CA ALA A 455 19.64 33.41 -14.94
C ALA A 455 19.19 32.03 -15.45
N ASP A 456 19.55 30.96 -14.78
CA ASP A 456 19.23 29.57 -15.18
C ASP A 456 18.03 29.01 -14.45
N ILE A 457 17.64 29.59 -13.32
CA ILE A 457 16.49 29.13 -12.49
C ILE A 457 15.24 28.87 -13.34
N PRO A 458 14.80 29.79 -14.22
CA PRO A 458 13.60 29.54 -15.02
C PRO A 458 13.71 28.33 -15.94
N ILE A 459 14.92 27.93 -16.34
CA ILE A 459 15.12 26.75 -17.19
C ILE A 459 14.95 25.47 -16.37
N TYR A 460 15.52 25.44 -15.16
CA TYR A 460 15.36 24.31 -14.25
C TYR A 460 13.89 24.09 -13.88
N GLU A 461 13.18 25.16 -13.51
CA GLU A 461 11.74 25.11 -13.19
C GLU A 461 10.90 24.69 -14.38
N ASN A 462 11.15 25.25 -15.56
CA ASN A 462 10.46 24.89 -16.78
C ASN A 462 10.61 23.42 -17.17
N LEU A 463 11.69 22.76 -16.76
CA LEU A 463 11.93 21.34 -16.95
C LEU A 463 11.51 20.50 -15.72
N GLY A 464 10.93 21.14 -14.69
CA GLY A 464 10.41 20.48 -13.49
C GLY A 464 11.48 20.02 -12.50
N PHE A 465 12.68 20.59 -12.55
CA PHE A 465 13.72 20.28 -11.56
C PHE A 465 13.40 20.96 -10.23
N THR A 466 13.61 20.23 -9.15
CA THR A 466 13.50 20.70 -7.77
C THR A 466 14.87 20.74 -7.12
N SER A 467 14.98 21.30 -5.91
CA SER A 467 16.22 21.28 -5.14
C SER A 467 16.78 19.86 -4.92
N GLU A 468 15.92 18.85 -4.88
CA GLU A 468 16.30 17.44 -4.69
C GLU A 468 16.86 16.83 -5.98
N THR A 469 16.26 17.14 -7.13
CA THR A 469 16.60 16.53 -8.41
C THR A 469 17.72 17.26 -9.15
N ILE A 470 18.13 18.44 -8.67
CA ILE A 470 19.17 19.25 -9.31
C ILE A 470 20.56 18.57 -9.34
N ASN A 471 20.81 17.62 -8.45
CA ASN A 471 22.06 16.88 -8.33
C ASN A 471 22.09 15.54 -9.07
N HIS A 472 21.00 15.15 -9.72
CA HIS A 472 20.97 13.91 -10.48
C HIS A 472 21.92 13.95 -11.69
N PHE A 473 22.41 12.78 -12.08
CA PHE A 473 23.39 12.64 -13.17
C PHE A 473 22.93 13.27 -14.50
N TYR A 474 21.64 13.24 -14.76
CA TYR A 474 21.04 13.72 -16.01
C TYR A 474 20.75 15.22 -16.00
N THR A 475 20.69 15.88 -14.84
CA THR A 475 20.23 17.27 -14.73
C THR A 475 21.04 18.23 -15.60
N LYS A 476 22.35 18.25 -15.42
CA LYS A 476 23.25 19.11 -16.20
C LYS A 476 23.15 18.84 -17.70
N ASP A 477 22.98 17.58 -18.08
CA ASP A 477 22.94 17.15 -19.49
C ASP A 477 21.62 17.56 -20.15
N LEU A 478 20.48 17.36 -19.46
CA LEU A 478 19.18 17.81 -19.96
C LEU A 478 19.10 19.34 -20.09
N ILE A 479 19.64 20.09 -19.14
CA ILE A 479 19.73 21.56 -19.20
C ILE A 479 20.62 22.00 -20.36
N ALA A 480 21.82 21.41 -20.52
CA ALA A 480 22.73 21.75 -21.60
C ALA A 480 22.11 21.43 -22.99
N PHE A 481 21.49 20.26 -23.11
CA PHE A 481 20.75 19.89 -24.31
C PHE A 481 19.61 20.86 -24.61
N TYR A 482 18.79 21.21 -23.61
CA TYR A 482 17.68 22.15 -23.77
C TYR A 482 18.19 23.49 -24.27
N LYS A 483 19.19 24.09 -23.61
CA LYS A 483 19.78 25.36 -24.01
C LYS A 483 20.31 25.32 -25.44
N GLU A 484 21.03 24.26 -25.85
CA GLU A 484 21.55 24.12 -27.23
C GLU A 484 20.39 24.05 -28.26
N LYS A 485 19.32 23.34 -27.95
CA LYS A 485 18.22 23.11 -28.91
C LYS A 485 17.23 24.28 -29.00
N THR A 486 17.16 25.11 -27.97
CA THR A 486 16.17 26.21 -27.90
C THR A 486 16.76 27.59 -28.14
N ASN A 487 18.07 27.75 -28.01
CA ASN A 487 18.73 29.03 -28.20
C ASN A 487 18.36 29.71 -29.56
N GLY A 488 17.71 30.85 -29.49
CA GLY A 488 17.23 31.62 -30.64
C GLY A 488 16.12 30.93 -31.47
N LYS A 489 15.40 29.98 -30.89
CA LYS A 489 14.27 29.30 -31.53
C LYS A 489 12.92 29.93 -31.16
N SER A 490 11.88 29.51 -31.85
CA SER A 490 10.52 29.93 -31.58
C SER A 490 9.99 29.28 -30.30
N GLU A 491 9.04 29.93 -29.65
CA GLU A 491 8.31 29.43 -28.47
C GLU A 491 7.73 28.01 -28.70
N GLY A 492 7.24 27.73 -29.91
CA GLY A 492 6.77 26.38 -30.26
C GLY A 492 7.87 25.31 -30.21
N THR A 493 9.12 25.68 -30.57
CA THR A 493 10.28 24.80 -30.45
C THR A 493 10.68 24.62 -28.97
N GLU A 494 10.67 25.67 -28.21
CA GLU A 494 10.95 25.63 -26.78
C GLU A 494 9.94 24.76 -26.04
N ARG A 495 8.65 24.97 -26.27
CA ARG A 495 7.56 24.14 -25.68
C ARG A 495 7.71 22.66 -26.03
N LYS A 496 8.06 22.34 -27.28
CA LYS A 496 8.29 20.95 -27.69
C LYS A 496 9.36 20.28 -26.85
N TYR A 497 10.56 20.87 -26.78
CA TYR A 497 11.65 20.28 -26.03
C TYR A 497 11.36 20.29 -24.52
N ARG A 498 10.81 21.36 -24.00
CA ARG A 498 10.44 21.46 -22.58
C ARG A 498 9.52 20.32 -22.15
N ASN A 499 8.40 20.12 -22.83
CA ASN A 499 7.42 19.11 -22.43
C ASN A 499 7.99 17.69 -22.57
N SER A 500 8.68 17.41 -23.67
CA SER A 500 9.28 16.09 -23.87
C SER A 500 10.41 15.79 -22.86
N LEU A 501 11.22 16.78 -22.49
CA LEU A 501 12.28 16.60 -21.49
C LEU A 501 11.72 16.48 -20.07
N PHE A 502 10.61 17.16 -19.79
CA PHE A 502 9.88 17.00 -18.55
C PHE A 502 9.44 15.53 -18.37
N ASP A 503 8.78 14.94 -19.38
CA ASP A 503 8.38 13.54 -19.33
C ASP A 503 9.58 12.58 -19.20
N ILE A 504 10.67 12.84 -19.94
CA ILE A 504 11.90 12.03 -19.86
C ILE A 504 12.50 12.09 -18.45
N ARG A 505 12.54 13.29 -17.83
CA ARG A 505 13.02 13.49 -16.48
C ARG A 505 12.17 12.69 -15.47
N GLU A 506 10.83 12.79 -15.55
CA GLU A 506 9.92 12.02 -14.69
C GLU A 506 10.20 10.53 -14.75
N VAL A 507 10.47 10.00 -15.93
CA VAL A 507 10.77 8.57 -16.12
C VAL A 507 12.16 8.23 -15.55
N LEU A 508 13.16 9.10 -15.75
CA LEU A 508 14.50 8.90 -15.18
C LEU A 508 14.48 8.88 -13.64
N GLU A 509 13.70 9.75 -13.02
CA GLU A 509 13.51 9.79 -11.57
C GLU A 509 12.87 8.49 -11.06
N LYS A 510 11.77 8.07 -11.65
CA LYS A 510 11.03 6.87 -11.23
C LYS A 510 11.83 5.57 -11.39
N HIS A 511 12.67 5.49 -12.41
CA HIS A 511 13.49 4.29 -12.66
C HIS A 511 14.82 4.28 -11.89
N ALA A 512 15.09 5.26 -11.04
CA ALA A 512 16.28 5.35 -10.20
C ALA A 512 17.60 5.03 -10.92
N LYS A 513 17.72 5.46 -12.21
CA LYS A 513 18.93 5.25 -13.00
C LYS A 513 20.10 6.05 -12.44
N LYS A 514 21.30 5.47 -12.46
CA LYS A 514 22.52 6.09 -11.91
C LYS A 514 23.38 6.77 -12.97
N SER A 515 23.24 6.36 -14.22
CA SER A 515 24.02 6.89 -15.35
C SER A 515 23.27 6.75 -16.66
N TRP A 516 23.74 7.40 -17.72
CA TRP A 516 23.19 7.22 -19.07
C TRP A 516 23.47 5.84 -19.65
N GLU A 517 24.51 5.16 -19.20
CA GLU A 517 24.84 3.78 -19.57
C GLU A 517 23.79 2.79 -19.06
N ASP A 518 23.15 3.10 -17.96
CA ASP A 518 22.05 2.30 -17.38
C ASP A 518 20.73 2.49 -18.15
N CYS A 519 20.63 3.54 -18.97
CA CYS A 519 19.47 3.80 -19.82
C CYS A 519 19.55 2.93 -21.09
N ASP A 520 19.38 1.63 -20.90
CA ASP A 520 19.43 0.60 -21.94
C ASP A 520 18.22 0.64 -22.89
N LEU A 521 18.19 -0.27 -23.88
CA LEU A 521 17.09 -0.33 -24.83
C LEU A 521 15.71 -0.55 -24.16
N PRO A 522 15.56 -1.46 -23.19
CA PRO A 522 14.33 -1.62 -22.42
C PRO A 522 13.84 -0.33 -21.74
N PHE A 523 14.72 0.51 -21.20
CA PHE A 523 14.35 1.81 -20.63
C PHE A 523 13.66 2.71 -21.67
N TRP A 524 14.23 2.85 -22.86
CA TRP A 524 13.66 3.67 -23.92
C TRP A 524 12.39 3.06 -24.53
N GLU A 525 12.29 1.74 -24.57
CA GLU A 525 11.04 1.03 -24.92
C GLU A 525 9.94 1.32 -23.92
N SER A 526 10.23 1.27 -22.62
CA SER A 526 9.30 1.61 -21.56
C SER A 526 8.86 3.08 -21.64
N LEU A 527 9.80 4.00 -21.84
CA LEU A 527 9.49 5.41 -22.03
C LEU A 527 8.48 5.63 -23.17
N LEU A 528 8.76 5.07 -24.36
CA LEU A 528 7.95 5.32 -25.55
C LEU A 528 6.65 4.50 -25.58
N GLY A 529 6.68 3.27 -25.05
CA GLY A 529 5.55 2.35 -25.11
C GLY A 529 4.53 2.53 -24.00
N GLN A 530 4.99 2.88 -22.82
CA GLN A 530 4.16 2.89 -21.61
C GLN A 530 4.19 4.25 -20.91
N ALA A 531 5.33 4.68 -20.37
CA ALA A 531 5.43 5.81 -19.46
C ALA A 531 4.93 7.13 -20.09
N PHE A 532 5.23 7.37 -21.36
CA PHE A 532 4.75 8.55 -22.07
C PHE A 532 3.22 8.64 -22.11
N PHE A 533 2.54 7.50 -22.28
CA PHE A 533 1.07 7.45 -22.25
C PHE A 533 0.50 7.55 -20.84
N GLU A 534 1.24 7.15 -19.83
CA GLU A 534 0.84 7.23 -18.43
C GLU A 534 0.98 8.63 -17.85
N LEU A 535 2.01 9.36 -18.25
CA LEU A 535 2.27 10.74 -17.83
C LEU A 535 1.34 11.76 -18.48
N ASN A 536 0.79 11.46 -19.66
CA ASN A 536 0.00 12.40 -20.45
C ASN A 536 -1.46 11.98 -20.55
N ILE A 537 -2.36 12.73 -19.92
CA ILE A 537 -3.81 12.46 -19.94
C ILE A 537 -4.41 12.83 -21.29
N ASP A 538 -4.09 14.03 -21.82
CA ASP A 538 -4.60 14.56 -23.09
C ASP A 538 -3.57 14.39 -24.22
N ILE A 539 -3.26 13.15 -24.52
CA ILE A 539 -2.23 12.84 -25.49
C ILE A 539 -2.67 13.15 -26.93
N SER A 540 -1.81 13.79 -27.71
CA SER A 540 -2.07 14.15 -29.11
C SER A 540 -0.98 13.63 -30.05
N LYS A 541 -1.32 13.56 -31.35
CA LYS A 541 -0.37 13.20 -32.41
C LYS A 541 0.85 14.13 -32.45
N THR A 542 0.66 15.40 -32.09
CA THR A 542 1.75 16.37 -32.03
C THR A 542 2.71 16.02 -30.90
N MET A 543 2.19 15.70 -29.71
CA MET A 543 3.01 15.29 -28.57
C MET A 543 3.84 14.03 -28.88
N VAL A 544 3.24 13.05 -29.56
CA VAL A 544 3.99 11.85 -30.02
C VAL A 544 5.16 12.24 -30.93
N LYS A 545 4.92 13.08 -31.93
CA LYS A 545 5.97 13.53 -32.85
C LYS A 545 7.05 14.35 -32.15
N ASP A 546 6.65 15.16 -31.18
CA ASP A 546 7.56 15.97 -30.39
C ASP A 546 8.44 15.10 -29.50
N MET A 547 7.87 14.09 -28.82
CA MET A 547 8.60 13.12 -28.02
C MET A 547 9.60 12.32 -28.87
N ILE A 548 9.15 11.73 -29.97
CA ILE A 548 10.01 10.96 -30.90
C ILE A 548 11.18 11.82 -31.42
N THR A 549 10.88 13.07 -31.80
CA THR A 549 11.92 13.99 -32.28
C THR A 549 12.92 14.33 -31.18
N THR A 550 12.43 14.56 -29.96
CA THR A 550 13.27 14.90 -28.81
C THR A 550 14.15 13.72 -28.40
N VAL A 551 13.61 12.53 -28.32
CA VAL A 551 14.38 11.30 -28.01
C VAL A 551 15.50 11.08 -29.04
N LYS A 552 15.20 11.16 -30.34
CA LYS A 552 16.21 11.05 -31.40
C LYS A 552 17.29 12.14 -31.30
N ALA A 553 16.92 13.35 -30.96
CA ALA A 553 17.86 14.46 -30.82
C ALA A 553 18.71 14.35 -29.57
N LEU A 554 18.10 13.97 -28.44
CA LEU A 554 18.78 13.81 -27.14
C LEU A 554 19.79 12.66 -27.22
N THR A 555 19.41 11.49 -27.70
CA THR A 555 20.29 10.32 -27.77
C THR A 555 21.47 10.56 -28.72
N LYS A 556 21.25 11.25 -29.84
CA LYS A 556 22.33 11.70 -30.71
C LYS A 556 23.26 12.70 -30.04
N TRP A 557 22.73 13.63 -29.27
CA TRP A 557 23.50 14.60 -28.48
C TRP A 557 24.33 13.89 -27.41
N LEU A 558 23.73 12.97 -26.65
CA LEU A 558 24.43 12.14 -25.67
C LEU A 558 25.53 11.29 -26.31
N GLY A 559 25.28 10.73 -27.48
CA GLY A 559 26.31 10.01 -28.25
C GLY A 559 27.52 10.86 -28.59
N LYS A 560 27.30 12.14 -28.92
CA LYS A 560 28.36 13.10 -29.21
C LYS A 560 29.11 13.55 -27.94
N GLU A 561 28.38 13.97 -26.92
CA GLU A 561 28.96 14.59 -25.72
C GLU A 561 29.48 13.56 -24.69
N LYS A 562 28.80 12.41 -24.56
CA LYS A 562 29.15 11.36 -23.58
C LYS A 562 29.78 10.12 -24.24
N LYS A 563 29.94 10.10 -25.57
CA LYS A 563 30.49 8.97 -26.34
C LYS A 563 29.68 7.65 -26.20
N LEU A 564 28.37 7.77 -25.93
CA LEU A 564 27.47 6.63 -25.82
C LEU A 564 27.25 6.02 -27.24
N THR A 565 27.19 4.71 -27.30
CA THR A 565 27.03 3.97 -28.58
C THR A 565 25.59 3.59 -28.91
N ILE A 566 24.64 3.89 -28.01
CA ILE A 566 23.24 3.44 -28.11
C ILE A 566 22.38 4.29 -29.08
N ASP A 567 22.88 5.42 -29.57
CA ASP A 567 22.13 6.40 -30.38
C ASP A 567 21.46 5.79 -31.63
N LYS A 568 22.14 4.88 -32.31
CA LYS A 568 21.63 4.22 -33.53
C LYS A 568 20.48 3.27 -33.21
N GLN A 569 20.64 2.49 -32.14
CA GLN A 569 19.60 1.54 -31.68
C GLN A 569 18.33 2.27 -31.24
N ILE A 570 18.48 3.37 -30.46
CA ILE A 570 17.34 4.16 -30.01
C ILE A 570 16.71 4.93 -31.18
N THR A 571 17.48 5.40 -32.14
CA THR A 571 16.93 6.05 -33.34
C THR A 571 16.06 5.06 -34.14
N GLU A 572 16.49 3.82 -34.31
CA GLU A 572 15.70 2.80 -34.98
C GLU A 572 14.48 2.37 -34.14
N LEU A 573 14.64 2.23 -32.83
CA LEU A 573 13.54 2.01 -31.90
C LEU A 573 12.47 3.09 -32.05
N ALA A 574 12.86 4.36 -31.93
CA ALA A 574 11.95 5.50 -32.04
C ALA A 574 11.25 5.58 -33.40
N LYS A 575 11.91 5.16 -34.47
CA LYS A 575 11.32 5.08 -35.82
C LYS A 575 10.25 3.96 -35.90
N ASN A 576 10.48 2.84 -35.21
CA ASN A 576 9.55 1.71 -35.17
C ASN A 576 8.34 2.00 -34.25
N TYR A 577 8.57 2.76 -33.16
CA TYR A 577 7.51 3.13 -32.21
C TYR A 577 6.62 4.26 -32.69
N GLU A 578 7.14 5.21 -33.49
CA GLU A 578 6.38 6.37 -33.98
C GLU A 578 5.02 6.00 -34.60
N PRO A 579 4.92 5.10 -35.61
CA PRO A 579 3.65 4.72 -36.18
C PRO A 579 2.72 4.04 -35.18
N ARG A 580 3.25 3.18 -34.33
CA ARG A 580 2.49 2.47 -33.30
C ARG A 580 1.93 3.44 -32.25
N MET A 581 2.73 4.40 -31.80
CA MET A 581 2.28 5.47 -30.88
C MET A 581 1.18 6.34 -31.51
N LEU A 582 1.33 6.69 -32.78
CA LEU A 582 0.30 7.44 -33.51
C LEU A 582 -1.00 6.63 -33.66
N ASN A 583 -0.89 5.32 -33.90
CA ASN A 583 -2.05 4.43 -33.94
C ASN A 583 -2.71 4.28 -32.58
N ALA A 584 -1.93 4.18 -31.48
CA ALA A 584 -2.47 4.15 -30.13
C ALA A 584 -3.30 5.42 -29.79
N VAL A 585 -2.78 6.60 -30.16
CA VAL A 585 -3.54 7.87 -30.00
C VAL A 585 -4.80 7.86 -30.86
N GLN A 586 -4.72 7.38 -32.11
CA GLN A 586 -5.89 7.34 -33.00
C GLN A 586 -6.94 6.33 -32.56
N LEU A 587 -6.51 5.21 -31.99
CA LEU A 587 -7.39 4.21 -31.39
C LEU A 587 -8.15 4.83 -30.21
N LEU A 588 -7.43 5.51 -29.30
CA LEU A 588 -8.01 6.22 -28.17
C LEU A 588 -9.02 7.29 -28.61
N ASP A 589 -8.62 8.16 -29.56
CA ASP A 589 -9.49 9.23 -30.09
C ASP A 589 -10.73 8.68 -30.80
N SER A 590 -10.61 7.53 -31.47
CA SER A 590 -11.72 6.93 -32.23
C SER A 590 -12.73 6.22 -31.33
N GLU A 591 -12.29 5.56 -30.27
CA GLU A 591 -13.17 4.94 -29.26
C GLU A 591 -13.73 5.96 -28.28
N ASN A 592 -13.01 7.06 -28.03
CA ASN A 592 -13.37 8.06 -27.06
C ASN A 592 -13.24 9.48 -27.63
N PRO A 593 -14.07 9.86 -28.62
CA PRO A 593 -13.93 11.12 -29.35
C PRO A 593 -14.10 12.38 -28.49
N TYR A 594 -14.54 12.24 -27.26
CA TYR A 594 -14.70 13.32 -26.28
C TYR A 594 -13.67 13.27 -25.15
N HIS A 595 -12.64 12.45 -25.27
CA HIS A 595 -11.63 12.23 -24.22
C HIS A 595 -11.04 13.54 -23.69
N ALA A 596 -10.63 14.45 -24.58
CA ALA A 596 -10.11 15.77 -24.20
C ALA A 596 -11.18 16.72 -23.63
N ARG A 597 -12.47 16.48 -23.88
CA ARG A 597 -13.59 17.30 -23.38
C ARG A 597 -14.17 16.78 -22.08
N ALA A 598 -14.02 15.48 -21.79
CA ALA A 598 -14.56 14.85 -20.59
C ALA A 598 -13.89 15.37 -19.30
N TYR A 599 -12.62 15.76 -19.38
CA TYR A 599 -11.89 16.37 -18.27
C TYR A 599 -12.27 17.82 -17.96
N HIS A 600 -12.87 18.53 -18.94
CA HIS A 600 -13.30 19.91 -18.78
C HIS A 600 -14.84 20.09 -18.70
N ALA A 601 -15.60 19.02 -18.94
CA ALA A 601 -17.05 19.04 -18.80
C ALA A 601 -17.43 18.50 -17.39
N GLU A 602 -18.25 19.27 -16.70
CA GLU A 602 -18.81 18.87 -15.41
C GLU A 602 -19.36 17.43 -15.46
N TRP A 603 -18.94 16.59 -14.54
CA TRP A 603 -19.26 15.17 -14.38
C TRP A 603 -20.77 14.83 -14.39
N SER A 604 -21.65 15.84 -14.33
CA SER A 604 -23.11 15.70 -14.30
C SER A 604 -23.72 15.10 -15.58
N HIS A 605 -23.10 15.26 -16.74
CA HIS A 605 -23.65 14.74 -18.01
C HIS A 605 -23.22 13.30 -18.31
N LEU A 606 -22.00 12.90 -17.92
CA LEU A 606 -21.54 11.51 -18.08
C LEU A 606 -22.35 10.51 -17.24
N GLY A 607 -22.79 10.92 -16.05
CA GLY A 607 -23.59 10.07 -15.16
C GLY A 607 -24.97 9.69 -15.72
N SER A 608 -25.53 10.48 -16.64
CA SER A 608 -26.82 10.19 -17.29
C SER A 608 -26.69 9.26 -18.50
N GLU A 609 -25.61 9.36 -19.26
CA GLU A 609 -25.33 8.45 -20.39
C GLU A 609 -24.86 7.07 -19.90
N LEU A 610 -24.02 7.02 -18.87
CA LEU A 610 -23.62 5.77 -18.21
C LEU A 610 -24.82 5.01 -17.63
N LYS A 611 -25.84 5.70 -17.10
CA LYS A 611 -27.07 5.07 -16.60
C LYS A 611 -27.96 4.48 -17.70
N GLN A 612 -27.87 4.95 -18.95
CA GLN A 612 -28.58 4.33 -20.08
C GLN A 612 -27.86 3.09 -20.63
N ILE A 613 -26.54 3.04 -20.55
CA ILE A 613 -25.73 1.89 -20.98
C ILE A 613 -25.93 0.71 -20.01
N ASP A 614 -26.12 0.97 -18.72
CA ASP A 614 -26.24 -0.06 -17.65
C ASP A 614 -27.42 -1.03 -17.82
N LYS A 615 -28.48 -0.67 -18.53
CA LYS A 615 -29.70 -1.50 -18.63
C LYS A 615 -29.55 -2.77 -19.51
N ASN A 616 -28.53 -2.83 -20.37
CA ASN A 616 -28.31 -3.93 -21.31
C ASN A 616 -27.00 -4.71 -21.09
N ILE A 617 -26.31 -4.45 -20.00
CA ILE A 617 -25.02 -5.06 -19.65
C ILE A 617 -25.25 -6.06 -18.52
N ASP A 618 -24.70 -7.29 -18.67
CA ASP A 618 -24.80 -8.34 -17.66
C ASP A 618 -23.58 -8.40 -16.76
N ASP A 619 -22.41 -8.00 -17.24
CA ASP A 619 -21.14 -8.07 -16.53
C ASP A 619 -20.27 -6.88 -16.89
N ILE A 620 -19.57 -6.31 -15.93
CA ILE A 620 -18.69 -5.17 -16.11
C ILE A 620 -17.31 -5.54 -15.55
N GLN A 621 -16.27 -5.30 -16.34
CA GLN A 621 -14.89 -5.48 -15.92
C GLN A 621 -14.09 -4.20 -16.18
N THR A 622 -13.23 -3.84 -15.23
CA THR A 622 -12.23 -2.81 -15.38
C THR A 622 -10.86 -3.47 -15.28
N GLY A 623 -9.93 -3.12 -16.14
CA GLY A 623 -8.59 -3.71 -16.14
C GLY A 623 -7.77 -3.35 -17.37
N GLN A 624 -6.66 -4.04 -17.52
CA GLN A 624 -5.76 -3.93 -18.66
C GLN A 624 -5.94 -5.14 -19.59
N PHE A 625 -6.15 -4.87 -20.89
CA PHE A 625 -6.46 -5.88 -21.89
C PHE A 625 -5.44 -5.82 -23.02
N GLN A 626 -4.51 -6.77 -23.07
CA GLN A 626 -3.50 -6.85 -24.12
C GLN A 626 -4.10 -7.44 -25.40
N ILE A 627 -3.98 -6.73 -26.51
CA ILE A 627 -4.43 -7.19 -27.84
C ILE A 627 -3.49 -8.31 -28.34
N ILE A 628 -4.04 -9.48 -28.59
CA ILE A 628 -3.33 -10.65 -29.13
C ILE A 628 -3.71 -10.96 -30.58
N ALA A 629 -4.82 -10.44 -31.06
CA ALA A 629 -5.21 -10.53 -32.47
C ALA A 629 -6.23 -9.45 -32.82
N VAL A 630 -6.17 -8.95 -34.06
CA VAL A 630 -7.09 -7.95 -34.58
C VAL A 630 -7.99 -8.59 -35.65
N ASN A 631 -9.31 -8.44 -35.52
CA ASN A 631 -10.33 -8.89 -36.45
C ASN A 631 -11.01 -7.68 -37.12
N LYS A 632 -11.98 -7.93 -38.02
CA LYS A 632 -12.64 -6.85 -38.80
C LYS A 632 -13.38 -5.79 -37.95
N GLN A 633 -13.92 -6.15 -36.77
CA GLN A 633 -14.69 -5.25 -35.88
C GLN A 633 -14.47 -5.55 -34.41
N SER A 634 -13.43 -6.31 -34.09
CA SER A 634 -13.13 -6.70 -32.72
C SER A 634 -11.66 -7.01 -32.55
N VAL A 635 -11.20 -7.01 -31.32
CA VAL A 635 -9.88 -7.50 -30.94
C VAL A 635 -10.01 -8.66 -29.96
N ARG A 636 -9.18 -9.68 -30.13
CA ARG A 636 -8.96 -10.66 -29.07
C ARG A 636 -7.92 -10.11 -28.11
N THR A 637 -8.21 -10.19 -26.85
CA THR A 637 -7.34 -9.68 -25.80
C THR A 637 -7.14 -10.71 -24.71
N ILE A 638 -6.05 -10.59 -23.97
CA ILE A 638 -5.83 -11.25 -22.68
C ILE A 638 -5.97 -10.17 -21.60
N ASN A 639 -6.80 -10.41 -20.61
CA ASN A 639 -6.81 -9.59 -19.40
C ASN A 639 -5.50 -9.85 -18.64
N VAL A 640 -4.71 -8.81 -18.42
CA VAL A 640 -3.35 -8.92 -17.88
C VAL A 640 -3.36 -9.47 -16.44
N ASP A 641 -4.39 -9.12 -15.65
CA ASP A 641 -4.50 -9.51 -14.24
C ASP A 641 -5.09 -10.92 -14.07
N LYS A 642 -6.04 -11.29 -14.94
CA LYS A 642 -6.82 -12.54 -14.81
C LYS A 642 -6.36 -13.65 -15.78
N GLU A 643 -5.44 -13.34 -16.67
CA GLU A 643 -4.90 -14.23 -17.71
C GLU A 643 -5.98 -14.91 -18.60
N ASN A 644 -7.20 -14.37 -18.65
CA ASN A 644 -8.29 -14.92 -19.45
C ASN A 644 -8.45 -14.19 -20.79
N GLU A 645 -8.76 -14.94 -21.84
CA GLU A 645 -9.01 -14.38 -23.18
C GLU A 645 -10.43 -13.79 -23.27
N LEU A 646 -10.52 -12.59 -23.83
CA LEU A 646 -11.76 -11.88 -24.09
C LEU A 646 -11.79 -11.36 -25.54
N THR A 647 -12.99 -11.26 -26.11
CA THR A 647 -13.20 -10.57 -27.39
C THR A 647 -13.88 -9.25 -27.12
N ILE A 648 -13.21 -8.14 -27.47
CA ILE A 648 -13.70 -6.78 -27.29
C ILE A 648 -14.08 -6.21 -28.67
N SER A 649 -15.29 -5.72 -28.81
CA SER A 649 -15.77 -4.99 -29.99
C SER A 649 -15.17 -3.59 -30.00
N LEU A 650 -14.70 -3.13 -31.14
CA LEU A 650 -14.23 -1.78 -31.38
C LEU A 650 -15.09 -1.08 -32.45
N ASP A 651 -15.13 0.26 -32.40
CA ASP A 651 -15.70 1.04 -33.47
C ASP A 651 -15.02 0.72 -34.80
N LYS A 652 -15.78 0.73 -35.88
CA LYS A 652 -15.29 0.43 -37.23
C LYS A 652 -14.10 1.34 -37.65
N LYS A 653 -14.07 2.58 -37.15
CA LYS A 653 -12.95 3.50 -37.40
C LYS A 653 -11.77 3.26 -36.48
N ALA A 654 -12.00 2.72 -35.29
CA ALA A 654 -10.97 2.47 -34.30
C ALA A 654 -10.16 1.20 -34.62
N VAL A 655 -10.81 0.13 -35.09
CA VAL A 655 -10.17 -1.16 -35.33
C VAL A 655 -8.98 -1.09 -36.30
N GLN A 656 -8.98 -0.15 -37.25
CA GLN A 656 -7.87 0.03 -38.19
C GLN A 656 -6.57 0.52 -37.55
N TYR A 657 -6.64 1.04 -36.31
CA TYR A 657 -5.51 1.53 -35.55
C TYR A 657 -5.07 0.56 -34.44
N ALA A 658 -5.85 -0.49 -34.23
CA ALA A 658 -5.51 -1.52 -33.26
C ALA A 658 -4.38 -2.42 -33.78
N GLU A 659 -3.39 -2.68 -32.95
CA GLU A 659 -2.25 -3.54 -33.27
C GLU A 659 -2.02 -4.57 -32.16
N GLU A 660 -1.48 -5.73 -32.53
CA GLU A 660 -1.07 -6.74 -31.57
C GLU A 660 0.01 -6.16 -30.63
N GLY A 661 -0.11 -6.48 -29.34
CA GLY A 661 0.76 -5.97 -28.29
C GLY A 661 0.37 -4.60 -27.74
N MET A 662 -0.69 -3.94 -28.24
CA MET A 662 -1.28 -2.81 -27.54
C MET A 662 -2.04 -3.27 -26.30
N ILE A 663 -2.02 -2.46 -25.23
CA ILE A 663 -2.73 -2.71 -23.99
C ILE A 663 -3.78 -1.62 -23.81
N LEU A 664 -5.02 -2.03 -23.70
CA LEU A 664 -6.18 -1.16 -23.46
C LEU A 664 -6.44 -1.08 -21.94
N SER A 665 -6.24 0.07 -21.32
CA SER A 665 -6.73 0.32 -19.97
C SER A 665 -8.18 0.80 -20.10
N ALA A 666 -9.14 -0.05 -19.77
CA ALA A 666 -10.53 0.18 -20.09
C ALA A 666 -11.52 -0.40 -19.06
N LYS A 667 -12.69 0.20 -19.04
CA LYS A 667 -13.91 -0.38 -18.47
C LYS A 667 -14.71 -0.98 -19.61
N ILE A 668 -14.97 -2.30 -19.54
CA ILE A 668 -15.71 -3.04 -20.58
C ILE A 668 -16.98 -3.66 -19.98
N GLY A 669 -18.01 -3.81 -20.82
CA GLY A 669 -19.28 -4.43 -20.42
C GLY A 669 -19.73 -5.51 -21.39
N LYS A 670 -20.22 -6.64 -20.87
CA LYS A 670 -20.72 -7.76 -21.66
C LYS A 670 -22.18 -7.52 -22.04
N SER A 671 -22.48 -7.59 -23.33
CA SER A 671 -23.86 -7.48 -23.83
C SER A 671 -24.66 -8.76 -23.50
N LYS A 672 -25.92 -8.60 -23.04
CA LYS A 672 -26.87 -9.70 -22.77
C LYS A 672 -27.12 -10.61 -23.96
N SER A 673 -27.00 -10.10 -25.16
CA SER A 673 -27.36 -10.79 -26.42
C SER A 673 -26.19 -11.36 -27.20
N LEU A 674 -24.95 -10.98 -26.89
CA LEU A 674 -23.74 -11.32 -27.65
C LEU A 674 -22.63 -11.74 -26.70
N ASN A 675 -21.88 -12.76 -27.04
CA ASN A 675 -20.68 -13.17 -26.26
C ASN A 675 -19.45 -12.31 -26.62
N VAL A 676 -19.66 -10.99 -26.66
CA VAL A 676 -18.65 -9.99 -27.00
C VAL A 676 -18.73 -8.85 -25.98
N TRP A 677 -17.58 -8.36 -25.58
CA TRP A 677 -17.46 -7.22 -24.68
C TRP A 677 -17.43 -5.91 -25.49
N ASN A 678 -18.03 -4.89 -24.98
CA ASN A 678 -18.00 -3.54 -25.55
C ASN A 678 -17.22 -2.61 -24.63
N ILE A 679 -16.49 -1.67 -25.19
CA ILE A 679 -15.83 -0.62 -24.41
C ILE A 679 -16.91 0.33 -23.86
N ILE A 680 -16.95 0.46 -22.53
CA ILE A 680 -17.76 1.49 -21.84
C ILE A 680 -16.95 2.77 -21.74
N HIS A 681 -15.68 2.64 -21.40
CA HIS A 681 -14.73 3.75 -21.28
C HIS A 681 -13.32 3.22 -21.55
N LEU A 682 -12.59 3.94 -22.38
CA LEU A 682 -11.18 3.67 -22.69
C LEU A 682 -10.33 4.80 -22.11
N ASP A 683 -9.64 4.51 -21.04
CA ASP A 683 -8.80 5.50 -20.35
C ASP A 683 -7.50 5.76 -21.10
N ARG A 684 -6.89 4.67 -21.60
CA ARG A 684 -5.54 4.73 -22.15
C ARG A 684 -5.26 3.56 -23.10
N VAL A 685 -4.36 3.80 -24.05
CA VAL A 685 -3.78 2.76 -24.91
C VAL A 685 -2.27 2.85 -24.80
N THR A 686 -1.62 1.79 -24.34
CA THR A 686 -0.16 1.68 -24.25
C THR A 686 0.36 0.59 -25.20
N ILE A 687 1.67 0.53 -25.40
CA ILE A 687 2.31 -0.40 -26.33
C ILE A 687 3.25 -1.29 -25.52
N SER A 688 3.02 -2.62 -25.49
CA SER A 688 3.96 -3.54 -24.87
C SER A 688 5.26 -3.65 -25.65
N GLY A 689 6.39 -3.74 -24.96
CA GLY A 689 7.69 -4.03 -25.54
C GLY A 689 7.74 -5.42 -26.22
N GLN A 690 8.72 -5.67 -27.06
CA GLN A 690 8.88 -6.91 -27.85
C GLN A 690 9.14 -8.19 -27.01
N GLY A 691 8.85 -8.21 -25.70
CA GLY A 691 9.05 -9.36 -24.81
C GLY A 691 7.80 -9.92 -24.14
N GLY A 692 6.61 -9.38 -24.40
CA GLY A 692 5.32 -9.98 -24.01
C GLY A 692 5.01 -10.10 -22.53
N ARG A 693 5.81 -9.54 -21.62
CA ARG A 693 5.49 -9.35 -20.18
C ARG A 693 5.77 -7.91 -19.81
N SER A 694 4.77 -7.25 -19.28
CA SER A 694 4.96 -5.99 -18.56
C SER A 694 5.87 -6.27 -17.37
N VAL A 695 7.11 -5.80 -17.41
CA VAL A 695 8.14 -6.04 -16.38
C VAL A 695 8.20 -4.84 -15.41
N ILE A 696 7.22 -3.95 -15.45
CA ILE A 696 7.25 -2.75 -14.59
C ILE A 696 5.91 -2.65 -13.86
N PRO A 697 5.92 -2.46 -12.52
CA PRO A 697 4.72 -2.14 -11.76
C PRO A 697 4.03 -0.92 -12.38
N SER A 698 2.72 -0.94 -12.46
CA SER A 698 1.90 0.21 -12.85
C SER A 698 2.32 1.45 -12.06
N PHE A 699 2.47 2.57 -12.78
CA PHE A 699 2.77 3.90 -12.21
C PHE A 699 1.71 4.36 -11.21
#